data_3cbae0dce2ac2446a7d2435bc038ec83
#
_entry.id   3cbae0dce2ac2446a7d2435bc038ec83
#
_cell.length_a   1.000
_cell.length_b   1.000
_cell.length_c   1.000
_cell.angle_alpha   90.00
_cell.angle_beta   90.00
_cell.angle_gamma   90.00
#
_symmetry.space_group_name_H-M   'P 1'
#
loop_
_entity.id
_entity.type
_entity.pdbx_description
1 polymer ?
#
loop_
_entity_poly.entity_id
_entity_poly.type
_entity_poly.pdbx_seq_one_letter_code
_entity_poly.pdbx_strand_id
1 'polypeptide(L)'
;MPRINKNDNKIMRIFKFMAVWALSLLAVPAVAYNEGWKNPVVMSGQQSYDVGDPQVIKYRGVYYLYCSSATKSLLCWTSRDLINWSDAIVVSNDPIAVDGYAPEVRYWNGTFYMVTSPNGLGHYVLTSDSPTGPFKVVTENLYQEIDGSIFIDDDGQWYFYHAHHTGIKGNKMPTHTSFGTDVDLNACMNGQWTEGPGVFKRNGKYYLIYTGNHVLTNGYRIDYAVNTQGPIARYTPQAEQNPILISADGVDSHYGLGHGSAFVGPDLDSYYFCYHNMTRTSGRTQRQLDLDRIAWNGDKMMMLGNTTWMQDAPIIAPCDYFDRAEIGPDWSTNSGTWSIVNSDYLAQTSMAENAMAVFTPHAEDTFTAEFTMRLAQGETSGRFGALYAYADANNYQEALLNAAEAKLELYTCSQGVRTLTATYNLVGDFTPQAWHSIRLEKKDTRLKVFVDGLLRTTTTVGEKGGSVGYVSHSCKADFSYIALSPYVDGSGILDVNLPVPGILPAALCKEQSAGAERENFALSYGTCEVMHLKQNHWLQYNINVRMKLLYNMGLRYKSSAAAHVRLLAGDEVVKDNVLLPATGGAWAVAPINDIQLPNGRTTLRIEVIDGDVTLYEMLIKRGTATPKTYEDTFDTSISKIWKHTEGIWKAVDGKMRSPLYGKNVAGTLTDIGMTDYSVECDVTCTNGINAGLIFRTNNPSIGGANDDTTLGTDFQQGYFFGISNNAVVLGKQNYGWTTLASKNRAFYVNQSYHLKAVVEGATIKCYLNDEATPILTYTDPLPFISGRAGVRSHNCIALFDNFKWAPITVSSGIEGVCGNGAADLADGFDSQSPVTAYTLSGQKVCADRNATLLLNKLLKGIYVLKDKNGKAKKVIIN
;
A
#
# COMPACT_ATOMS: atom_id res chain seq x y z
N MET A 1 53.51 53.35 31.22
CA MET A 1 53.22 51.88 31.22
C MET A 1 52.35 51.58 32.40
N PRO A 2 51.09 51.28 32.26
CA PRO A 2 50.22 50.83 33.35
C PRO A 2 50.32 49.28 33.50
N ARG A 3 50.36 48.82 34.72
CA ARG A 3 50.46 47.43 35.13
C ARG A 3 49.21 46.66 34.74
N ILE A 4 49.36 45.58 33.98
CA ILE A 4 48.30 44.61 33.62
C ILE A 4 47.94 43.81 34.90
N ASN A 5 46.67 43.87 35.28
CA ASN A 5 46.09 43.22 36.46
C ASN A 5 45.98 41.72 36.25
N LYS A 6 46.47 40.91 37.23
CA LYS A 6 46.47 39.43 37.18
C LYS A 6 45.09 38.77 37.12
N ASN A 7 44.00 39.58 37.24
CA ASN A 7 42.65 39.04 37.17
C ASN A 7 42.13 38.89 35.70
N ASP A 8 42.72 39.61 34.74
CA ASP A 8 42.27 39.53 33.34
C ASP A 8 42.66 38.18 32.68
N ASN A 9 43.73 37.56 33.15
CA ASN A 9 44.15 36.27 32.65
C ASN A 9 43.27 35.06 33.12
N LYS A 10 42.51 35.23 34.22
CA LYS A 10 41.57 34.18 34.68
C LYS A 10 40.24 34.26 33.90
N ILE A 11 39.78 35.44 33.60
CA ILE A 11 38.56 35.66 32.80
C ILE A 11 38.82 35.24 31.34
N MET A 12 39.96 35.56 30.76
CA MET A 12 40.31 35.13 29.40
C MET A 12 40.53 33.62 29.28
N ARG A 13 40.95 32.93 30.33
CA ARG A 13 41.02 31.46 30.35
C ARG A 13 39.62 30.81 30.47
N ILE A 14 38.71 31.42 31.23
CA ILE A 14 37.33 30.93 31.35
C ILE A 14 36.60 31.13 30.01
N PHE A 15 36.79 32.28 29.35
CA PHE A 15 36.19 32.49 28.01
C PHE A 15 36.78 31.55 26.91
N LYS A 16 38.07 31.23 26.97
CA LYS A 16 38.67 30.24 26.04
C LYS A 16 38.17 28.82 26.33
N PHE A 17 37.95 28.47 27.63
CA PHE A 17 37.37 27.17 27.96
C PHE A 17 35.89 27.06 27.60
N MET A 18 35.11 28.10 27.81
CA MET A 18 33.70 28.15 27.34
C MET A 18 33.57 28.16 25.82
N ALA A 19 34.47 28.84 25.11
CA ALA A 19 34.48 28.83 23.63
C ALA A 19 34.87 27.47 23.04
N VAL A 20 35.77 26.72 23.69
CA VAL A 20 36.12 25.34 23.30
C VAL A 20 34.98 24.37 23.59
N TRP A 21 34.24 24.54 24.72
CA TRP A 21 33.06 23.75 25.01
C TRP A 21 31.84 24.13 24.15
N ALA A 22 31.67 25.40 23.77
CA ALA A 22 30.63 25.83 22.86
C ALA A 22 30.91 25.38 21.40
N LEU A 23 32.17 25.24 20.99
CA LEU A 23 32.53 24.68 19.66
C LEU A 23 32.49 23.13 19.63
N SER A 24 32.63 22.45 20.77
CA SER A 24 32.47 20.98 20.81
C SER A 24 31.01 20.53 20.91
N LEU A 25 30.07 21.44 21.23
CA LEU A 25 28.62 21.20 21.18
C LEU A 25 27.98 21.53 19.82
N LEU A 26 28.75 22.05 18.84
CA LEU A 26 28.27 22.37 17.50
C LEU A 26 28.78 21.43 16.41
N ALA A 27 29.52 20.40 16.76
CA ALA A 27 29.87 19.31 15.86
C ALA A 27 29.13 18.02 16.26
N VAL A 28 27.81 18.11 16.40
CA VAL A 28 26.98 16.98 16.01
C VAL A 28 27.15 16.96 14.48
N PRO A 29 27.68 15.89 13.87
CA PRO A 29 27.54 15.75 12.43
C PRO A 29 26.03 15.93 12.17
N ALA A 30 25.66 16.90 11.37
CA ALA A 30 24.36 16.89 10.73
C ALA A 30 24.33 15.55 10.01
N VAL A 31 23.72 14.54 10.61
CA VAL A 31 23.20 13.41 9.86
C VAL A 31 22.36 14.12 8.85
N ALA A 32 22.80 14.14 7.60
CA ALA A 32 22.00 14.60 6.49
C ALA A 32 20.73 13.76 6.61
N TYR A 33 19.66 14.38 7.12
CA TYR A 33 18.34 13.79 7.09
C TYR A 33 18.10 13.56 5.61
N ASN A 34 18.15 12.31 5.22
CA ASN A 34 17.74 11.90 3.88
C ASN A 34 16.27 12.31 3.80
N GLU A 35 15.98 13.36 3.02
CA GLU A 35 14.68 14.06 3.07
C GLU A 35 13.50 13.19 2.64
N GLY A 36 13.76 11.91 2.34
CA GLY A 36 12.76 10.97 1.85
C GLY A 36 12.63 11.01 0.33
N TRP A 37 11.57 10.43 -0.18
CA TRP A 37 11.24 10.47 -1.61
C TRP A 37 9.76 10.80 -1.82
N LYS A 38 9.41 11.13 -3.04
CA LYS A 38 8.04 11.21 -3.53
C LYS A 38 7.97 10.59 -4.92
N ASN A 39 6.84 10.03 -5.27
CA ASN A 39 6.60 9.56 -6.63
C ASN A 39 6.26 10.74 -7.58
N PRO A 40 6.70 10.69 -8.84
CA PRO A 40 7.65 9.70 -9.36
C PRO A 40 9.06 9.89 -8.81
N VAL A 41 9.80 8.77 -8.66
CA VAL A 41 11.22 8.78 -8.28
C VAL A 41 12.01 9.37 -9.44
N VAL A 42 12.86 10.37 -9.15
CA VAL A 42 13.65 11.03 -10.19
C VAL A 42 14.84 10.15 -10.58
N MET A 43 14.83 9.70 -11.83
CA MET A 43 15.92 8.92 -12.41
C MET A 43 16.86 9.83 -13.18
N SER A 44 18.19 9.61 -13.11
CA SER A 44 19.14 10.33 -13.94
C SER A 44 18.86 10.06 -15.43
N GLY A 45 18.79 11.12 -16.23
CA GLY A 45 18.46 11.01 -17.65
C GLY A 45 17.01 10.68 -18.00
N GLN A 46 16.10 10.63 -17.04
CA GLN A 46 14.70 10.21 -17.21
C GLN A 46 13.92 10.96 -18.31
N GLN A 47 14.26 12.20 -18.61
CA GLN A 47 13.63 12.95 -19.71
C GLN A 47 13.87 12.33 -21.10
N SER A 48 14.85 11.44 -21.21
CA SER A 48 15.24 10.77 -22.44
C SER A 48 14.77 9.32 -22.54
N TYR A 49 14.27 8.73 -21.43
CA TYR A 49 13.92 7.32 -21.33
C TYR A 49 12.50 7.12 -20.83
N ASP A 50 11.81 6.11 -21.38
CA ASP A 50 10.55 5.59 -20.85
C ASP A 50 10.88 4.52 -19.82
N VAL A 51 10.52 4.74 -18.55
CA VAL A 51 10.75 3.78 -17.46
C VAL A 51 9.46 3.00 -17.19
N GLY A 52 9.16 2.08 -18.09
CA GLY A 52 7.99 1.22 -17.99
C GLY A 52 8.31 -0.17 -17.45
N ASP A 53 7.34 -0.82 -16.86
CA ASP A 53 7.43 -2.23 -16.44
C ASP A 53 8.69 -2.51 -15.59
N PRO A 54 8.92 -1.73 -14.51
CA PRO A 54 10.18 -1.81 -13.76
C PRO A 54 10.29 -3.11 -12.95
N GLN A 55 11.47 -3.72 -13.01
CA GLN A 55 11.82 -4.87 -12.19
C GLN A 55 13.12 -4.58 -11.44
N VAL A 56 13.14 -4.89 -10.13
CA VAL A 56 14.30 -4.69 -9.28
C VAL A 56 14.81 -6.01 -8.72
N ILE A 57 16.12 -6.26 -8.87
CA ILE A 57 16.82 -7.29 -8.11
C ILE A 57 17.84 -6.66 -7.15
N LYS A 58 18.17 -7.38 -6.08
CA LYS A 58 19.27 -7.04 -5.18
C LYS A 58 20.38 -8.08 -5.34
N TYR A 59 21.60 -7.61 -5.60
CA TYR A 59 22.76 -8.45 -5.73
C TYR A 59 23.96 -7.81 -5.04
N ARG A 60 24.60 -8.52 -4.11
CA ARG A 60 25.73 -8.04 -3.30
C ARG A 60 25.41 -6.69 -2.61
N GLY A 61 24.17 -6.55 -2.10
CA GLY A 61 23.68 -5.33 -1.44
C GLY A 61 23.28 -4.17 -2.36
N VAL A 62 23.55 -4.24 -3.65
CA VAL A 62 23.18 -3.21 -4.64
C VAL A 62 21.87 -3.60 -5.33
N TYR A 63 20.98 -2.63 -5.54
CA TYR A 63 19.75 -2.77 -6.31
C TYR A 63 20.01 -2.44 -7.78
N TYR A 64 19.47 -3.28 -8.66
CA TYR A 64 19.54 -3.15 -10.11
C TYR A 64 18.12 -3.08 -10.65
N LEU A 65 17.78 -1.95 -11.29
CA LEU A 65 16.47 -1.73 -11.89
C LEU A 65 16.60 -1.91 -13.41
N TYR A 66 15.77 -2.81 -13.95
CA TYR A 66 15.60 -3.01 -15.39
C TYR A 66 14.19 -2.57 -15.76
N CYS A 67 13.99 -2.10 -16.99
CA CYS A 67 12.67 -1.67 -17.46
C CYS A 67 12.54 -1.75 -18.97
N SER A 68 11.30 -1.77 -19.45
CA SER A 68 11.00 -1.43 -20.83
C SER A 68 11.46 -0.01 -21.09
N SER A 69 12.16 0.20 -22.20
CA SER A 69 12.59 1.54 -22.59
C SER A 69 12.27 1.78 -24.05
N ALA A 70 11.93 3.02 -24.39
CA ALA A 70 11.68 3.43 -25.79
C ALA A 70 12.97 3.59 -26.61
N THR A 71 14.02 2.90 -26.22
CA THR A 71 15.33 2.92 -26.87
C THR A 71 15.61 1.57 -27.54
N LYS A 72 16.59 1.56 -28.43
CA LYS A 72 17.06 0.32 -29.08
C LYS A 72 18.02 -0.50 -28.19
N SER A 73 18.08 -0.24 -26.90
CA SER A 73 18.98 -0.90 -25.96
C SER A 73 18.21 -1.23 -24.68
N LEU A 74 18.48 -2.37 -24.09
CA LEU A 74 18.03 -2.66 -22.73
C LEU A 74 18.89 -1.89 -21.73
N LEU A 75 18.25 -1.31 -20.73
CA LEU A 75 18.87 -0.39 -19.77
C LEU A 75 18.74 -0.92 -18.33
N CYS A 76 19.71 -0.51 -17.51
CA CYS A 76 19.70 -0.75 -16.08
C CYS A 76 20.15 0.52 -15.33
N TRP A 77 19.64 0.70 -14.12
CA TRP A 77 20.11 1.68 -13.14
C TRP A 77 20.47 0.98 -11.85
N THR A 78 21.37 1.55 -11.08
CA THR A 78 21.80 0.99 -9.80
C THR A 78 21.55 1.94 -8.65
N SER A 79 21.22 1.38 -7.47
CA SER A 79 21.02 2.14 -6.23
C SER A 79 21.42 1.30 -5.01
N ARG A 80 21.79 1.97 -3.90
CA ARG A 80 21.98 1.35 -2.58
C ARG A 80 20.90 1.73 -1.57
N ASP A 81 20.09 2.75 -1.91
CA ASP A 81 19.10 3.34 -1.01
C ASP A 81 17.69 3.47 -1.61
N LEU A 82 17.48 3.04 -2.87
CA LEU A 82 16.23 3.09 -3.64
C LEU A 82 15.80 4.50 -4.07
N ILE A 83 16.47 5.54 -3.64
CA ILE A 83 16.14 6.95 -3.95
C ILE A 83 17.14 7.55 -4.94
N ASN A 84 18.42 7.29 -4.72
CA ASN A 84 19.50 7.79 -5.55
C ASN A 84 19.89 6.68 -6.54
N TRP A 85 19.56 6.91 -7.81
CA TRP A 85 19.87 5.99 -8.91
C TRP A 85 20.99 6.51 -9.77
N SER A 86 21.83 5.60 -10.27
CA SER A 86 22.92 5.91 -11.19
C SER A 86 22.43 6.50 -12.51
N ASP A 87 23.35 6.92 -13.38
CA ASP A 87 23.06 7.09 -14.80
C ASP A 87 22.66 5.75 -15.43
N ALA A 88 21.92 5.83 -16.55
CA ALA A 88 21.49 4.65 -17.30
C ALA A 88 22.69 3.87 -17.86
N ILE A 89 22.71 2.58 -17.64
CA ILE A 89 23.71 1.64 -18.11
C ILE A 89 23.09 0.81 -19.23
N VAL A 90 23.73 0.74 -20.39
CA VAL A 90 23.31 -0.14 -21.47
C VAL A 90 23.74 -1.57 -21.15
N VAL A 91 22.77 -2.46 -20.94
CA VAL A 91 23.02 -3.85 -20.55
C VAL A 91 22.91 -4.84 -21.69
N SER A 92 22.30 -4.45 -22.81
CA SER A 92 22.31 -5.24 -24.06
C SER A 92 22.07 -4.36 -25.28
N ASN A 93 22.77 -4.67 -26.35
CA ASN A 93 22.57 -4.17 -27.71
C ASN A 93 22.35 -5.33 -28.69
N ASP A 94 21.96 -6.49 -28.20
CA ASP A 94 21.67 -7.66 -29.03
C ASP A 94 20.54 -7.32 -30.04
N PRO A 95 20.75 -7.51 -31.35
CA PRO A 95 19.78 -7.10 -32.36
C PRO A 95 18.40 -7.76 -32.21
N ILE A 96 18.32 -8.95 -31.55
CA ILE A 96 17.06 -9.65 -31.28
C ILE A 96 16.35 -9.01 -30.10
N ALA A 97 17.09 -8.52 -29.10
CA ALA A 97 16.55 -8.00 -27.86
C ALA A 97 16.26 -6.48 -27.90
N VAL A 98 16.44 -5.80 -29.03
CA VAL A 98 16.03 -4.40 -29.18
C VAL A 98 14.53 -4.25 -28.99
N ASP A 99 14.10 -3.13 -28.40
CA ASP A 99 12.70 -2.90 -28.01
C ASP A 99 12.13 -4.01 -27.11
N GLY A 100 12.95 -4.54 -26.19
CA GLY A 100 12.56 -5.55 -25.21
C GLY A 100 11.55 -5.00 -24.20
N TYR A 101 10.37 -5.64 -24.12
CA TYR A 101 9.33 -5.30 -23.17
C TYR A 101 9.52 -6.10 -21.90
N ALA A 102 9.20 -5.47 -20.76
CA ALA A 102 9.18 -6.06 -19.42
C ALA A 102 10.37 -7.01 -19.13
N PRO A 103 11.63 -6.52 -19.22
CA PRO A 103 12.77 -7.36 -18.91
C PRO A 103 12.77 -7.73 -17.42
N GLU A 104 12.85 -9.02 -17.12
CA GLU A 104 12.98 -9.54 -15.77
C GLU A 104 14.26 -10.37 -15.61
N VAL A 105 15.02 -10.11 -14.53
CA VAL A 105 16.33 -10.71 -14.29
C VAL A 105 16.30 -11.56 -13.02
N ARG A 106 16.96 -12.72 -13.07
CA ARG A 106 17.28 -13.56 -11.91
C ARG A 106 18.76 -13.93 -11.93
N TYR A 107 19.37 -13.92 -10.75
CA TYR A 107 20.72 -14.46 -10.55
C TYR A 107 20.63 -15.90 -10.07
N TRP A 108 21.45 -16.77 -10.66
CA TRP A 108 21.57 -18.15 -10.23
C TRP A 108 22.98 -18.67 -10.49
N ASN A 109 23.66 -19.06 -9.41
CA ASN A 109 24.90 -19.83 -9.44
C ASN A 109 25.97 -19.24 -10.41
N GLY A 110 26.17 -17.94 -10.38
CA GLY A 110 27.15 -17.22 -11.17
C GLY A 110 26.65 -16.60 -12.47
N THR A 111 25.41 -16.88 -12.88
CA THR A 111 24.83 -16.39 -14.12
C THR A 111 23.58 -15.55 -13.86
N PHE A 112 23.45 -14.44 -14.56
CA PHE A 112 22.23 -13.63 -14.64
C PHE A 112 21.43 -14.09 -15.86
N TYR A 113 20.19 -14.45 -15.63
CA TYR A 113 19.20 -14.81 -16.64
C TYR A 113 18.18 -13.70 -16.78
N MET A 114 18.00 -13.18 -17.98
CA MET A 114 16.99 -12.18 -18.29
C MET A 114 15.99 -12.77 -19.26
N VAL A 115 14.70 -12.61 -18.96
CA VAL A 115 13.62 -12.84 -19.93
C VAL A 115 13.09 -11.49 -20.38
N THR A 116 12.77 -11.36 -21.66
CA THR A 116 12.12 -10.18 -22.24
C THR A 116 11.34 -10.56 -23.48
N SER A 117 10.40 -9.71 -23.87
CA SER A 117 9.48 -9.91 -24.99
C SER A 117 9.70 -8.81 -26.04
N PRO A 118 10.65 -8.97 -26.99
CA PRO A 118 10.92 -7.97 -28.01
C PRO A 118 9.68 -7.65 -28.83
N ASN A 119 9.29 -6.37 -28.86
CA ASN A 119 8.07 -5.88 -29.51
C ASN A 119 6.77 -6.57 -29.05
N GLY A 120 6.75 -7.22 -27.88
CA GLY A 120 5.62 -7.99 -27.39
C GLY A 120 5.33 -9.28 -28.20
N LEU A 121 6.32 -9.83 -28.89
CA LEU A 121 6.14 -10.96 -29.80
C LEU A 121 6.83 -12.23 -29.31
N GLY A 122 6.43 -12.73 -28.14
CA GLY A 122 7.03 -13.91 -27.51
C GLY A 122 8.29 -13.58 -26.72
N HIS A 123 8.92 -14.58 -26.11
CA HIS A 123 9.99 -14.41 -25.15
C HIS A 123 11.33 -14.97 -25.62
N TYR A 124 12.38 -14.30 -25.22
CA TYR A 124 13.76 -14.76 -25.33
C TYR A 124 14.44 -14.76 -23.97
N VAL A 125 15.35 -15.68 -23.75
CA VAL A 125 16.24 -15.69 -22.58
C VAL A 125 17.60 -15.15 -23.01
N LEU A 126 18.12 -14.23 -22.23
CA LEU A 126 19.47 -13.67 -22.33
C LEU A 126 20.26 -14.06 -21.10
N THR A 127 21.58 -14.17 -21.22
CA THR A 127 22.48 -14.44 -20.09
C THR A 127 23.62 -13.46 -20.03
N SER A 128 24.15 -13.23 -18.81
CA SER A 128 25.36 -12.45 -18.55
C SER A 128 26.04 -12.92 -17.28
N ASP A 129 27.34 -12.72 -17.15
CA ASP A 129 28.12 -12.93 -15.91
C ASP A 129 28.07 -11.70 -14.99
N SER A 130 27.46 -10.59 -15.45
CA SER A 130 27.34 -9.34 -14.70
C SER A 130 25.90 -8.83 -14.71
N PRO A 131 25.39 -8.26 -13.59
CA PRO A 131 24.08 -7.64 -13.57
C PRO A 131 23.96 -6.44 -14.51
N THR A 132 25.07 -5.79 -14.85
CA THR A 132 25.13 -4.68 -15.79
C THR A 132 25.46 -5.11 -17.23
N GLY A 133 25.38 -6.40 -17.52
CA GLY A 133 25.61 -6.96 -18.84
C GLY A 133 27.09 -7.06 -19.24
N PRO A 134 27.39 -7.27 -20.54
CA PRO A 134 26.39 -7.35 -21.62
C PRO A 134 25.59 -8.65 -21.63
N PHE A 135 24.27 -8.53 -21.65
CA PHE A 135 23.36 -9.67 -21.85
C PHE A 135 23.31 -10.07 -23.32
N LYS A 136 23.36 -11.37 -23.58
CA LYS A 136 23.29 -11.96 -24.93
C LYS A 136 22.15 -12.96 -25.01
N VAL A 137 21.41 -12.93 -26.12
CA VAL A 137 20.35 -13.90 -26.40
C VAL A 137 20.95 -15.32 -26.53
N VAL A 138 20.36 -16.28 -25.83
CA VAL A 138 20.80 -17.70 -25.80
C VAL A 138 19.73 -18.66 -26.24
N THR A 139 18.53 -18.17 -26.61
CA THR A 139 17.43 -19.01 -27.11
C THR A 139 16.92 -18.51 -28.45
N GLU A 140 16.20 -19.37 -29.17
CA GLU A 140 15.21 -18.96 -30.16
C GLU A 140 13.99 -18.34 -29.45
N ASN A 141 13.00 -17.83 -30.23
CA ASN A 141 11.73 -17.38 -29.67
C ASN A 141 11.01 -18.55 -28.97
N LEU A 142 10.81 -18.41 -27.66
CA LEU A 142 10.12 -19.39 -26.83
C LEU A 142 8.59 -19.24 -26.88
N TYR A 143 8.14 -18.26 -27.66
CA TYR A 143 6.71 -17.90 -27.79
C TYR A 143 6.12 -17.42 -26.46
N GLN A 144 4.90 -17.86 -26.08
CA GLN A 144 4.06 -17.29 -25.05
C GLN A 144 3.62 -15.85 -25.43
N GLU A 145 2.75 -15.20 -24.68
CA GLU A 145 2.35 -13.84 -25.04
C GLU A 145 3.42 -12.82 -24.58
N ILE A 146 3.19 -12.00 -23.59
CA ILE A 146 4.13 -10.97 -23.13
C ILE A 146 4.33 -11.02 -21.61
N ASP A 147 5.23 -10.19 -21.08
CA ASP A 147 5.43 -9.93 -19.65
C ASP A 147 5.87 -11.16 -18.87
N GLY A 148 6.97 -11.73 -19.31
CA GLY A 148 7.54 -12.91 -18.66
C GLY A 148 8.14 -12.62 -17.29
N SER A 149 7.80 -13.44 -16.28
CA SER A 149 8.35 -13.37 -14.92
C SER A 149 8.85 -14.75 -14.47
N ILE A 150 9.97 -14.79 -13.74
CA ILE A 150 10.58 -16.01 -13.23
C ILE A 150 10.48 -16.05 -11.70
N PHE A 151 10.05 -17.18 -11.16
CA PHE A 151 10.11 -17.49 -9.74
C PHE A 151 10.89 -18.80 -9.52
N ILE A 152 11.76 -18.83 -8.50
CA ILE A 152 12.49 -20.01 -8.07
C ILE A 152 11.97 -20.42 -6.71
N ASP A 153 11.42 -21.62 -6.58
CA ASP A 153 10.90 -22.10 -5.29
C ASP A 153 12.00 -22.72 -4.41
N ASP A 154 11.70 -22.99 -3.15
CA ASP A 154 12.63 -23.51 -2.14
C ASP A 154 13.26 -24.86 -2.51
N ASP A 155 12.67 -25.61 -3.41
CA ASP A 155 13.24 -26.86 -3.95
C ASP A 155 14.22 -26.65 -5.12
N GLY A 156 14.45 -25.39 -5.53
CA GLY A 156 15.29 -25.00 -6.65
C GLY A 156 14.60 -25.12 -8.01
N GLN A 157 13.33 -25.49 -8.06
CA GLN A 157 12.59 -25.55 -9.32
C GLN A 157 12.21 -24.15 -9.79
N TRP A 158 12.43 -23.91 -11.08
CA TRP A 158 12.09 -22.65 -11.75
C TRP A 158 10.71 -22.71 -12.34
N TYR A 159 10.01 -21.60 -12.28
CA TYR A 159 8.67 -21.38 -12.81
C TYR A 159 8.65 -20.09 -13.63
N PHE A 160 7.89 -20.13 -14.71
CA PHE A 160 7.67 -18.99 -15.61
C PHE A 160 6.22 -18.58 -15.58
N TYR A 161 5.97 -17.28 -15.56
CA TYR A 161 4.64 -16.67 -15.60
C TYR A 161 4.60 -15.64 -16.73
N HIS A 162 3.43 -15.46 -17.33
CA HIS A 162 3.26 -14.49 -18.40
C HIS A 162 1.83 -13.99 -18.52
N ALA A 163 1.63 -12.85 -19.20
CA ALA A 163 0.33 -12.36 -19.60
C ALA A 163 -0.29 -13.26 -20.67
N HIS A 164 -1.61 -13.38 -20.63
CA HIS A 164 -2.41 -14.07 -21.63
C HIS A 164 -3.81 -13.43 -21.71
N HIS A 165 -4.44 -13.46 -22.88
CA HIS A 165 -5.77 -12.87 -23.09
C HIS A 165 -6.89 -13.42 -22.18
N THR A 166 -6.68 -14.56 -21.51
CA THR A 166 -7.61 -15.13 -20.52
C THR A 166 -7.15 -14.96 -19.05
N GLY A 167 -6.11 -14.15 -18.80
CA GLY A 167 -5.51 -13.95 -17.48
C GLY A 167 -4.10 -14.56 -17.40
N ILE A 168 -3.50 -14.46 -16.25
CA ILE A 168 -2.11 -14.92 -16.04
C ILE A 168 -2.01 -16.43 -16.16
N LYS A 169 -1.02 -16.88 -16.91
CA LYS A 169 -0.60 -18.28 -17.02
C LYS A 169 0.72 -18.50 -16.30
N GLY A 170 0.97 -19.73 -15.90
CA GLY A 170 2.23 -20.15 -15.32
C GLY A 170 2.61 -21.53 -15.78
N ASN A 171 3.90 -21.82 -15.85
CA ASN A 171 4.41 -23.14 -16.17
C ASN A 171 5.69 -23.47 -15.41
N LYS A 172 6.00 -24.74 -15.36
CA LYS A 172 7.26 -25.26 -14.83
C LYS A 172 8.31 -25.16 -15.92
N MET A 173 9.47 -24.58 -15.61
CA MET A 173 10.59 -24.52 -16.54
C MET A 173 11.39 -25.84 -16.47
N PRO A 174 11.49 -26.60 -17.56
CA PRO A 174 12.30 -27.81 -17.61
C PRO A 174 13.81 -27.53 -17.48
N THR A 175 14.26 -26.41 -18.01
CA THR A 175 15.62 -25.85 -17.87
C THR A 175 15.53 -24.36 -17.64
N HIS A 176 16.62 -23.70 -17.28
CA HIS A 176 16.66 -22.23 -17.09
C HIS A 176 16.39 -21.43 -18.38
N THR A 177 16.34 -22.10 -19.52
CA THR A 177 16.17 -21.48 -20.85
C THR A 177 15.03 -22.12 -21.66
N SER A 178 14.11 -22.85 -21.02
CA SER A 178 12.96 -23.46 -21.69
C SER A 178 11.68 -23.39 -20.84
N PHE A 179 10.53 -23.23 -21.50
CA PHE A 179 9.23 -23.17 -20.84
C PHE A 179 8.50 -24.50 -21.00
N GLY A 180 7.66 -24.80 -20.01
CA GLY A 180 6.80 -25.98 -20.00
C GLY A 180 5.39 -25.69 -20.50
N THR A 181 4.46 -26.55 -20.11
CA THR A 181 3.05 -26.40 -20.47
C THR A 181 2.34 -25.44 -19.50
N ASP A 182 1.59 -24.50 -20.05
CA ASP A 182 0.84 -23.52 -19.27
C ASP A 182 -0.28 -24.11 -18.44
N VAL A 183 -0.45 -23.52 -17.26
CA VAL A 183 -1.57 -23.75 -16.35
C VAL A 183 -2.28 -22.43 -16.10
N ASP A 184 -3.61 -22.46 -16.06
CA ASP A 184 -4.43 -21.31 -15.68
C ASP A 184 -4.36 -21.06 -14.19
N LEU A 185 -3.91 -19.87 -13.80
CA LEU A 185 -3.73 -19.49 -12.41
C LEU A 185 -4.97 -18.87 -11.76
N ASN A 186 -6.06 -18.67 -12.50
CA ASN A 186 -7.27 -18.00 -12.02
C ASN A 186 -7.04 -16.53 -11.61
N ALA A 187 -6.02 -15.89 -12.16
CA ALA A 187 -5.71 -14.48 -11.96
C ALA A 187 -6.05 -13.71 -13.24
N CYS A 188 -7.26 -13.20 -13.30
CA CYS A 188 -7.77 -12.45 -14.44
C CYS A 188 -8.57 -11.25 -13.94
N MET A 189 -8.24 -10.08 -14.44
CA MET A 189 -9.03 -8.88 -14.18
C MET A 189 -10.24 -8.81 -15.10
N ASN A 190 -11.29 -8.18 -14.63
CA ASN A 190 -12.43 -7.87 -15.45
C ASN A 190 -11.99 -6.93 -16.58
N GLY A 191 -12.41 -7.21 -17.82
CA GLY A 191 -12.05 -6.46 -19.02
C GLY A 191 -10.98 -7.09 -19.89
N GLN A 192 -10.56 -8.31 -19.60
CA GLN A 192 -9.74 -9.18 -20.45
C GLN A 192 -8.27 -8.77 -20.66
N TRP A 193 -7.82 -7.67 -20.08
CA TRP A 193 -6.41 -7.31 -20.14
C TRP A 193 -5.78 -7.49 -18.76
N THR A 194 -4.97 -8.51 -18.62
CA THR A 194 -4.27 -8.83 -17.38
C THR A 194 -2.82 -9.17 -17.69
N GLU A 195 -1.91 -8.45 -17.07
CA GLU A 195 -0.48 -8.47 -17.41
C GLU A 195 0.40 -8.29 -16.19
N GLY A 196 1.72 -8.19 -16.39
CA GLY A 196 2.70 -7.87 -15.37
C GLY A 196 2.68 -8.81 -14.15
N PRO A 197 2.71 -10.15 -14.32
CA PRO A 197 2.70 -11.06 -13.19
C PRO A 197 4.01 -11.01 -12.43
N GLY A 198 3.94 -11.02 -11.09
CA GLY A 198 5.08 -11.20 -10.21
C GLY A 198 4.73 -12.14 -9.06
N VAL A 199 5.45 -13.25 -8.91
CA VAL A 199 5.25 -14.19 -7.80
C VAL A 199 6.38 -14.10 -6.80
N PHE A 200 6.02 -14.09 -5.52
CA PHE A 200 6.98 -14.26 -4.43
C PHE A 200 6.36 -15.11 -3.32
N LYS A 201 7.22 -15.68 -2.47
CA LYS A 201 6.82 -16.55 -1.36
C LYS A 201 7.09 -15.88 -0.02
N ARG A 202 6.08 -15.88 0.88
CA ARG A 202 6.23 -15.43 2.25
C ARG A 202 5.46 -16.36 3.19
N ASN A 203 6.12 -16.82 4.26
CA ASN A 203 5.54 -17.71 5.26
C ASN A 203 4.86 -18.97 4.65
N GLY A 204 5.48 -19.56 3.61
CA GLY A 204 4.96 -20.75 2.92
C GLY A 204 3.74 -20.51 2.02
N LYS A 205 3.40 -19.25 1.75
CA LYS A 205 2.31 -18.85 0.86
C LYS A 205 2.85 -18.14 -0.38
N TYR A 206 2.21 -18.34 -1.51
CA TYR A 206 2.57 -17.75 -2.79
C TYR A 206 1.63 -16.56 -3.07
N TYR A 207 2.22 -15.39 -3.25
CA TYR A 207 1.52 -14.16 -3.58
C TYR A 207 1.80 -13.84 -5.05
N LEU A 208 0.76 -13.79 -5.86
CA LEU A 208 0.81 -13.35 -7.25
C LEU A 208 0.25 -11.93 -7.30
N ILE A 209 1.10 -10.98 -7.61
CA ILE A 209 0.70 -9.60 -7.95
C ILE A 209 0.55 -9.54 -9.47
N TYR A 210 -0.51 -8.89 -9.96
CA TYR A 210 -0.77 -8.74 -11.39
C TYR A 210 -1.49 -7.42 -11.67
N THR A 211 -1.42 -6.97 -12.89
CA THR A 211 -1.89 -5.67 -13.33
C THR A 211 -2.94 -5.81 -14.43
N GLY A 212 -3.81 -4.87 -14.56
CA GLY A 212 -4.79 -4.69 -15.64
C GLY A 212 -5.64 -3.47 -15.29
N ASN A 213 -6.44 -3.06 -16.11
CA ASN A 213 -6.94 -3.25 -17.45
C ASN A 213 -5.96 -2.76 -18.53
N HIS A 214 -6.40 -1.80 -19.38
CA HIS A 214 -5.54 -1.19 -20.39
C HIS A 214 -4.67 -0.08 -19.75
N VAL A 215 -3.37 -0.08 -20.04
CA VAL A 215 -2.38 0.85 -19.50
C VAL A 215 -2.73 2.34 -19.70
N LEU A 216 -3.48 2.69 -20.75
CA LEU A 216 -3.90 4.08 -21.04
C LEU A 216 -5.18 4.51 -20.29
N THR A 217 -5.66 3.73 -19.32
CA THR A 217 -6.89 4.03 -18.59
C THR A 217 -6.62 4.39 -17.13
N ASN A 218 -7.54 5.14 -16.51
CA ASN A 218 -7.50 5.41 -15.07
C ASN A 218 -7.82 4.15 -14.23
N GLY A 219 -8.38 3.13 -14.86
CA GLY A 219 -8.69 1.85 -14.23
C GLY A 219 -7.53 0.86 -14.26
N TYR A 220 -6.40 1.22 -14.87
CA TYR A 220 -5.17 0.43 -14.77
C TYR A 220 -4.72 0.39 -13.30
N ARG A 221 -4.56 -0.80 -12.75
CA ARG A 221 -4.45 -1.03 -11.32
C ARG A 221 -3.72 -2.32 -11.02
N ILE A 222 -3.35 -2.49 -9.76
CA ILE A 222 -2.70 -3.70 -9.25
C ILE A 222 -3.67 -4.43 -8.34
N ASP A 223 -3.86 -5.71 -8.63
CA ASP A 223 -4.54 -6.69 -7.81
C ASP A 223 -3.56 -7.77 -7.33
N TYR A 224 -3.94 -8.56 -6.34
CA TYR A 224 -3.20 -9.75 -5.96
C TYR A 224 -4.11 -10.94 -5.66
N ALA A 225 -3.52 -12.11 -5.79
CA ALA A 225 -4.13 -13.38 -5.44
C ALA A 225 -3.16 -14.24 -4.61
N VAL A 226 -3.68 -15.13 -3.82
CA VAL A 226 -2.89 -15.98 -2.91
C VAL A 226 -3.18 -17.45 -3.13
N ASN A 227 -2.14 -18.27 -2.94
CA ASN A 227 -2.20 -19.72 -3.04
C ASN A 227 -1.30 -20.34 -1.96
N THR A 228 -1.70 -21.49 -1.41
CA THR A 228 -0.97 -22.21 -0.36
C THR A 228 -0.52 -23.60 -0.79
N GLN A 229 -0.77 -23.99 -2.04
CA GLN A 229 -0.54 -25.36 -2.51
C GLN A 229 0.71 -25.51 -3.40
N GLY A 230 1.14 -24.44 -4.06
CA GLY A 230 2.32 -24.48 -4.91
C GLY A 230 2.34 -23.34 -5.95
N PRO A 231 3.50 -23.09 -6.58
CA PRO A 231 3.73 -21.91 -7.40
C PRO A 231 2.78 -21.77 -8.61
N ILE A 232 2.38 -22.89 -9.22
CA ILE A 232 1.47 -22.91 -10.38
C ILE A 232 0.12 -23.58 -10.07
N ALA A 233 -0.26 -23.69 -8.78
CA ALA A 233 -1.62 -24.06 -8.43
C ALA A 233 -2.58 -22.89 -8.62
N ARG A 234 -3.89 -23.14 -8.53
CA ARG A 234 -4.91 -22.12 -8.71
C ARG A 234 -4.85 -21.08 -7.59
N TYR A 235 -4.73 -19.82 -7.92
CA TYR A 235 -4.72 -18.69 -6.98
C TYR A 235 -6.15 -18.21 -6.67
N THR A 236 -6.32 -17.58 -5.53
CA THR A 236 -7.58 -16.94 -5.11
C THR A 236 -7.38 -15.42 -5.06
N PRO A 237 -7.99 -14.67 -6.00
CA PRO A 237 -8.01 -13.20 -5.95
C PRO A 237 -8.62 -12.69 -4.65
N GLN A 238 -8.03 -11.65 -4.06
CA GLN A 238 -8.44 -11.09 -2.77
C GLN A 238 -9.47 -9.96 -2.97
N ALA A 239 -10.68 -10.33 -3.33
CA ALA A 239 -11.74 -9.40 -3.78
C ALA A 239 -12.11 -8.29 -2.77
N GLU A 240 -11.99 -8.52 -1.45
CA GLU A 240 -12.24 -7.49 -0.43
C GLU A 240 -11.12 -6.43 -0.35
N GLN A 241 -9.94 -6.75 -0.87
CA GLN A 241 -8.74 -5.94 -0.75
C GLN A 241 -8.31 -5.32 -2.08
N ASN A 242 -8.61 -6.00 -3.18
CA ASN A 242 -8.33 -5.52 -4.52
C ASN A 242 -9.28 -4.38 -4.95
N PRO A 243 -8.77 -3.39 -5.67
CA PRO A 243 -7.37 -3.20 -6.02
C PRO A 243 -6.51 -2.76 -4.83
N ILE A 244 -5.25 -3.25 -4.75
CA ILE A 244 -4.29 -2.83 -3.73
C ILE A 244 -3.56 -1.54 -4.10
N LEU A 245 -3.52 -1.21 -5.39
CA LEU A 245 -3.02 0.06 -5.90
C LEU A 245 -3.82 0.51 -7.12
N ILE A 246 -4.28 1.75 -7.08
CA ILE A 246 -4.99 2.41 -8.17
C ILE A 246 -4.82 3.93 -8.04
N SER A 247 -4.98 4.66 -9.15
CA SER A 247 -4.95 6.14 -9.14
C SER A 247 -5.92 6.72 -8.11
N ALA A 248 -5.46 7.67 -7.32
CA ALA A 248 -6.30 8.38 -6.36
C ALA A 248 -7.14 9.44 -7.08
N ASP A 249 -8.44 9.19 -7.17
CA ASP A 249 -9.37 10.07 -7.89
C ASP A 249 -9.42 11.48 -7.30
N GLY A 250 -9.22 12.48 -8.14
CA GLY A 250 -9.27 13.90 -7.78
C GLY A 250 -8.07 14.41 -6.95
N VAL A 251 -7.07 13.59 -6.70
CA VAL A 251 -5.92 13.95 -5.86
C VAL A 251 -4.64 14.08 -6.66
N ASP A 252 -4.46 13.26 -7.70
CA ASP A 252 -3.26 13.21 -8.51
C ASP A 252 -3.55 13.12 -10.00
N SER A 253 -2.61 13.66 -10.78
CA SER A 253 -2.59 13.54 -12.24
C SER A 253 -1.87 12.26 -12.73
N HIS A 254 -1.61 11.31 -11.83
CA HIS A 254 -0.97 10.05 -12.15
C HIS A 254 -2.00 9.06 -12.70
N TYR A 255 -1.67 8.47 -13.85
CA TYR A 255 -2.49 7.49 -14.56
C TYR A 255 -1.68 6.22 -14.80
N GLY A 256 -2.37 5.15 -15.15
CA GLY A 256 -1.71 3.93 -15.57
C GLY A 256 -0.75 3.39 -14.52
N LEU A 257 -1.18 3.32 -13.26
CA LEU A 257 -0.38 2.77 -12.16
C LEU A 257 -0.35 1.25 -12.25
N GLY A 258 0.78 0.68 -12.55
CA GLY A 258 0.86 -0.77 -12.62
C GLY A 258 2.17 -1.31 -13.12
N HIS A 259 2.18 -2.59 -13.39
CA HIS A 259 3.24 -3.42 -13.91
C HIS A 259 4.58 -3.15 -13.22
N GLY A 260 4.94 -3.99 -12.25
CA GLY A 260 6.14 -3.82 -11.45
C GLY A 260 6.50 -5.06 -10.66
N SER A 261 7.44 -4.92 -9.74
CA SER A 261 7.95 -6.03 -8.94
C SER A 261 8.07 -5.71 -7.46
N ALA A 262 7.85 -6.74 -6.62
CA ALA A 262 8.06 -6.67 -5.18
C ALA A 262 9.47 -7.13 -4.82
N PHE A 263 10.12 -6.43 -3.88
CA PHE A 263 11.45 -6.78 -3.39
C PHE A 263 11.66 -6.28 -1.96
N VAL A 264 12.72 -6.76 -1.30
CA VAL A 264 13.06 -6.37 0.08
C VAL A 264 13.97 -5.16 0.07
N GLY A 265 13.68 -4.18 0.93
CA GLY A 265 14.40 -2.91 1.05
C GLY A 265 15.75 -2.99 1.78
N PRO A 266 16.43 -1.83 1.94
CA PRO A 266 17.77 -1.76 2.52
C PRO A 266 17.83 -2.06 4.02
N ASP A 267 16.70 -2.05 4.72
CA ASP A 267 16.58 -2.51 6.11
C ASP A 267 16.48 -4.02 6.25
N LEU A 268 16.58 -4.77 5.15
CA LEU A 268 16.45 -6.23 5.06
C LEU A 268 15.07 -6.80 5.46
N ASP A 269 14.06 -5.98 5.71
CA ASP A 269 12.79 -6.43 6.28
C ASP A 269 11.57 -5.82 5.59
N SER A 270 11.60 -4.51 5.33
CA SER A 270 10.50 -3.82 4.65
C SER A 270 10.43 -4.23 3.19
N TYR A 271 9.23 -4.53 2.73
CA TYR A 271 8.97 -4.80 1.31
C TYR A 271 8.63 -3.51 0.58
N TYR A 272 9.08 -3.41 -0.66
CA TYR A 272 8.77 -2.35 -1.60
C TYR A 272 8.17 -2.93 -2.86
N PHE A 273 7.38 -2.12 -3.54
CA PHE A 273 6.89 -2.39 -4.88
C PHE A 273 7.30 -1.23 -5.78
N CYS A 274 8.08 -1.50 -6.82
CA CYS A 274 8.30 -0.56 -7.90
C CYS A 274 7.28 -0.80 -9.01
N TYR A 275 6.79 0.26 -9.61
CA TYR A 275 5.79 0.22 -10.67
C TYR A 275 5.91 1.47 -11.54
N HIS A 276 5.22 1.51 -12.67
CA HIS A 276 5.20 2.72 -13.46
C HIS A 276 3.92 3.53 -13.28
N ASN A 277 4.02 4.83 -13.51
CA ASN A 277 2.92 5.72 -13.79
C ASN A 277 3.07 6.35 -15.16
N MET A 278 2.01 6.97 -15.66
CA MET A 278 2.01 7.70 -16.92
C MET A 278 1.69 9.17 -16.70
N THR A 279 2.54 10.04 -17.26
CA THR A 279 2.26 11.47 -17.35
C THR A 279 1.80 11.82 -18.76
N ARG A 280 0.61 12.40 -18.88
CA ARG A 280 0.17 12.94 -20.15
C ARG A 280 0.81 14.31 -20.38
N THR A 281 1.87 14.34 -21.14
CA THR A 281 2.39 15.58 -21.71
C THR A 281 2.19 15.57 -23.21
N SER A 282 1.45 16.54 -23.72
CA SER A 282 1.35 16.93 -25.17
C SER A 282 1.44 15.79 -26.19
N GLY A 283 0.62 14.76 -26.07
CA GLY A 283 0.45 13.72 -27.10
C GLY A 283 1.43 12.55 -27.03
N ARG A 284 2.44 12.55 -26.16
CA ARG A 284 3.31 11.42 -25.88
C ARG A 284 3.12 10.97 -24.45
N THR A 285 2.78 9.71 -24.26
CA THR A 285 2.73 9.08 -22.93
C THR A 285 4.14 8.64 -22.56
N GLN A 286 4.68 9.16 -21.48
CA GLN A 286 5.97 8.73 -20.93
C GLN A 286 5.71 8.07 -19.57
N ARG A 287 6.28 6.90 -19.36
CA ARG A 287 6.23 6.18 -18.10
C ARG A 287 7.37 6.63 -17.18
N GLN A 288 7.09 6.71 -15.89
CA GLN A 288 8.02 7.10 -14.86
C GLN A 288 8.01 6.08 -13.74
N LEU A 289 9.12 5.98 -13.00
CA LEU A 289 9.24 5.07 -11.86
C LEU A 289 8.48 5.60 -10.66
N ASP A 290 7.61 4.77 -10.12
CA ASP A 290 7.03 4.93 -8.79
C ASP A 290 7.53 3.83 -7.84
N LEU A 291 7.57 4.16 -6.56
CA LEU A 291 8.00 3.26 -5.50
C LEU A 291 7.10 3.45 -4.28
N ASP A 292 6.53 2.37 -3.76
CA ASP A 292 5.79 2.40 -2.51
C ASP A 292 6.09 1.20 -1.61
N ARG A 293 5.80 1.33 -0.33
CA ARG A 293 5.99 0.25 0.65
C ARG A 293 4.82 -0.72 0.61
N ILE A 294 5.15 -2.00 0.78
CA ILE A 294 4.20 -3.05 1.12
C ILE A 294 4.26 -3.26 2.64
N ALA A 295 3.11 -3.13 3.29
CA ALA A 295 2.96 -3.48 4.70
C ALA A 295 2.30 -4.85 4.86
N TRP A 296 2.59 -5.50 5.97
CA TRP A 296 2.06 -6.81 6.31
C TRP A 296 1.34 -6.75 7.66
N ASN A 297 0.08 -7.19 7.67
CA ASN A 297 -0.62 -7.53 8.89
C ASN A 297 -0.80 -9.05 8.92
N GLY A 298 0.12 -9.75 9.59
CA GLY A 298 0.21 -11.20 9.48
C GLY A 298 0.47 -11.65 8.04
N ASP A 299 -0.48 -12.38 7.46
CA ASP A 299 -0.43 -12.84 6.07
C ASP A 299 -1.12 -11.86 5.08
N LYS A 300 -1.85 -10.86 5.58
CA LYS A 300 -2.52 -9.85 4.76
C LYS A 300 -1.52 -8.84 4.21
N MET A 301 -1.41 -8.76 2.89
CA MET A 301 -0.59 -7.78 2.18
C MET A 301 -1.38 -6.49 1.94
N MET A 302 -0.71 -5.33 2.06
CA MET A 302 -1.28 -4.02 1.79
C MET A 302 -0.25 -3.13 1.09
N MET A 303 -0.66 -2.42 0.04
CA MET A 303 0.16 -1.40 -0.61
C MET A 303 -0.08 -0.05 0.08
N LEU A 304 1.00 0.60 0.53
CA LEU A 304 0.94 1.94 1.14
C LEU A 304 1.21 3.03 0.09
N GLY A 305 0.37 3.06 -0.95
CA GLY A 305 0.50 3.96 -2.11
C GLY A 305 -0.87 4.30 -2.73
N ASN A 306 -0.90 5.15 -3.80
CA ASN A 306 0.29 5.81 -4.37
C ASN A 306 0.65 7.07 -3.56
N THR A 307 1.94 7.27 -3.30
CA THR A 307 2.43 8.40 -2.50
C THR A 307 3.11 9.44 -3.40
N THR A 308 2.40 10.52 -3.73
CA THR A 308 2.90 11.62 -4.57
C THR A 308 3.42 12.82 -3.77
N TRP A 309 3.61 12.66 -2.48
CA TRP A 309 4.18 13.63 -1.54
C TRP A 309 5.37 13.02 -0.81
N MET A 310 6.17 13.87 -0.16
CA MET A 310 7.39 13.41 0.53
C MET A 310 7.08 12.35 1.57
N GLN A 311 7.71 11.20 1.42
CA GLN A 311 7.66 10.06 2.33
C GLN A 311 8.99 9.91 3.07
N ASP A 312 8.99 9.17 4.16
CA ASP A 312 10.20 8.86 4.90
C ASP A 312 11.16 8.05 4.02
N ALA A 313 12.44 8.40 4.05
CA ALA A 313 13.47 7.62 3.36
C ALA A 313 13.42 6.14 3.77
N PRO A 314 13.83 5.21 2.89
CA PRO A 314 14.08 3.83 3.29
C PRO A 314 15.10 3.78 4.44
N ILE A 315 14.81 2.96 5.44
CA ILE A 315 15.78 2.70 6.52
C ILE A 315 16.90 1.85 5.93
N ILE A 316 18.14 2.25 6.17
CA ILE A 316 19.31 1.50 5.72
C ILE A 316 19.90 0.75 6.92
N ALA A 317 19.96 -0.57 6.85
CA ALA A 317 20.63 -1.37 7.84
C ALA A 317 22.14 -1.06 7.89
N PRO A 318 22.81 -1.08 9.06
CA PRO A 318 24.24 -1.12 9.14
C PRO A 318 24.82 -2.18 8.20
N CYS A 319 25.68 -1.77 7.27
CA CYS A 319 26.19 -2.64 6.20
C CYS A 319 27.60 -2.27 5.78
N ASP A 320 28.27 -3.19 5.10
CA ASP A 320 29.56 -2.98 4.49
C ASP A 320 29.64 -3.57 3.08
N TYR A 321 30.09 -2.78 2.13
CA TYR A 321 30.28 -3.15 0.72
C TYR A 321 31.75 -3.41 0.36
N PHE A 322 32.70 -3.18 1.28
CA PHE A 322 34.14 -3.29 1.12
C PHE A 322 34.71 -2.43 -0.04
N ASP A 323 34.06 -1.30 -0.32
CA ASP A 323 34.40 -0.37 -1.41
C ASP A 323 35.51 0.63 -1.02
N ARG A 324 36.56 0.14 -0.36
CA ARG A 324 37.72 0.89 0.14
C ARG A 324 39.01 0.05 0.06
N ALA A 325 40.12 0.62 0.40
CA ALA A 325 41.42 -0.07 0.30
C ALA A 325 41.76 -0.87 1.59
N GLU A 326 41.27 -0.45 2.76
CA GLU A 326 41.63 -1.00 4.07
C GLU A 326 40.41 -1.57 4.76
N ILE A 327 40.58 -2.54 5.66
CA ILE A 327 39.47 -3.24 6.34
C ILE A 327 38.59 -2.30 7.16
N GLY A 328 39.11 -1.25 7.74
CA GLY A 328 38.37 -0.26 8.49
C GLY A 328 38.09 -0.65 9.95
N PRO A 329 37.65 0.32 10.76
CA PRO A 329 37.54 0.17 12.23
C PRO A 329 36.32 -0.66 12.67
N ASP A 330 35.34 -0.86 11.81
CA ASP A 330 34.14 -1.65 12.13
C ASP A 330 34.38 -3.16 12.06
N TRP A 331 35.61 -3.57 11.89
CA TRP A 331 35.99 -4.98 11.81
C TRP A 331 37.11 -5.33 12.79
N SER A 332 36.98 -6.52 13.39
CA SER A 332 38.06 -7.19 14.10
C SER A 332 38.32 -8.55 13.48
N THR A 333 39.57 -8.86 13.19
CA THR A 333 39.95 -10.15 12.63
C THR A 333 40.65 -11.02 13.66
N ASN A 334 40.26 -12.28 13.73
CA ASN A 334 40.90 -13.29 14.56
C ASN A 334 41.35 -14.45 13.67
N SER A 335 42.65 -14.76 13.68
CA SER A 335 43.23 -15.76 12.80
C SER A 335 43.04 -15.44 11.30
N GLY A 336 43.76 -16.13 10.45
CA GLY A 336 43.70 -15.93 8.99
C GLY A 336 44.48 -14.71 8.50
N THR A 337 44.44 -14.50 7.18
CA THR A 337 45.05 -13.36 6.49
C THR A 337 43.98 -12.67 5.69
N TRP A 338 43.61 -11.47 6.14
CA TRP A 338 42.50 -10.71 5.63
C TRP A 338 42.98 -9.43 4.92
N SER A 339 42.39 -9.12 3.78
CA SER A 339 42.64 -7.89 3.03
C SER A 339 41.51 -7.54 2.09
N ILE A 340 41.33 -6.25 1.78
CA ILE A 340 40.42 -5.80 0.74
C ILE A 340 41.10 -5.99 -0.63
N VAL A 341 40.33 -6.51 -1.59
CA VAL A 341 40.79 -6.73 -2.97
C VAL A 341 40.00 -5.82 -3.90
N ASN A 342 40.77 -5.03 -4.68
CA ASN A 342 40.21 -4.11 -5.71
C ASN A 342 39.12 -3.13 -5.23
N SER A 343 39.05 -2.83 -3.94
CA SER A 343 37.95 -2.07 -3.33
C SER A 343 36.55 -2.66 -3.66
N ASP A 344 36.43 -4.00 -3.66
CA ASP A 344 35.24 -4.72 -4.06
C ASP A 344 34.80 -5.83 -3.08
N TYR A 345 35.76 -6.49 -2.42
CA TYR A 345 35.49 -7.56 -1.47
C TYR A 345 36.60 -7.78 -0.46
N LEU A 346 36.23 -8.36 0.68
CA LEU A 346 37.15 -8.83 1.71
C LEU A 346 37.59 -10.25 1.40
N ALA A 347 38.92 -10.48 1.23
CA ALA A 347 39.47 -11.78 0.98
C ALA A 347 40.13 -12.37 2.24
N GLN A 348 39.86 -13.63 2.52
CA GLN A 348 40.62 -14.45 3.44
C GLN A 348 41.53 -15.39 2.60
N THR A 349 42.87 -15.22 2.71
CA THR A 349 43.82 -15.83 1.77
C THR A 349 44.71 -16.91 2.35
N SER A 350 44.51 -17.30 3.64
CA SER A 350 45.21 -18.36 4.33
C SER A 350 44.36 -19.64 4.45
N MET A 351 45.04 -20.76 4.75
CA MET A 351 44.39 -22.05 5.06
C MET A 351 44.16 -22.23 6.58
N ALA A 352 43.93 -21.15 7.31
CA ALA A 352 43.70 -21.20 8.72
C ALA A 352 42.48 -22.09 9.07
N GLU A 353 42.59 -22.87 10.13
CA GLU A 353 41.53 -23.80 10.54
C GLU A 353 40.28 -23.05 11.02
N ASN A 354 40.41 -21.85 11.54
CA ASN A 354 39.32 -21.02 12.06
C ASN A 354 39.64 -19.54 11.87
N ALA A 355 39.44 -19.00 10.66
CA ALA A 355 39.62 -17.60 10.32
C ALA A 355 38.32 -16.83 10.45
N MET A 356 38.28 -15.84 11.33
CA MET A 356 37.10 -15.02 11.59
C MET A 356 37.36 -13.53 11.33
N ALA A 357 36.38 -12.86 10.74
CA ALA A 357 36.26 -11.40 10.67
C ALA A 357 34.90 -11.00 11.25
N VAL A 358 34.93 -10.27 12.39
CA VAL A 358 33.75 -9.89 13.15
C VAL A 358 33.38 -8.46 12.84
N PHE A 359 32.15 -8.23 12.46
CA PHE A 359 31.55 -6.92 12.20
C PHE A 359 31.05 -6.30 13.49
N THR A 360 31.49 -5.09 13.81
CA THR A 360 31.24 -4.43 15.10
C THR A 360 29.75 -4.24 15.48
N PRO A 361 28.84 -3.92 14.53
CA PRO A 361 27.43 -3.86 14.85
C PRO A 361 26.93 -5.11 15.56
N HIS A 362 26.09 -4.88 16.57
CA HIS A 362 25.60 -5.90 17.50
C HIS A 362 24.09 -6.04 17.34
N ALA A 363 23.60 -7.28 17.34
CA ALA A 363 22.18 -7.60 17.31
C ALA A 363 21.71 -8.05 18.69
N GLU A 364 20.49 -7.68 19.03
CA GLU A 364 19.70 -8.27 20.11
C GLU A 364 19.19 -9.67 19.69
N ASP A 365 18.23 -10.23 20.43
CA ASP A 365 17.69 -11.58 20.16
C ASP A 365 16.87 -11.68 18.87
N THR A 366 16.45 -10.56 18.31
CA THR A 366 15.68 -10.46 17.07
C THR A 366 16.47 -9.65 16.05
N PHE A 367 16.75 -10.25 14.89
CA PHE A 367 17.47 -9.60 13.81
C PHE A 367 17.26 -10.28 12.45
N THR A 368 17.53 -9.53 11.39
CA THR A 368 17.81 -10.06 10.05
C THR A 368 19.24 -9.71 9.67
N ALA A 369 20.02 -10.70 9.21
CA ALA A 369 21.36 -10.48 8.70
C ALA A 369 21.51 -11.09 7.31
N GLU A 370 22.26 -10.42 6.43
CA GLU A 370 22.54 -10.88 5.07
C GLU A 370 24.04 -10.86 4.80
N PHE A 371 24.53 -11.91 4.17
CA PHE A 371 25.95 -12.16 3.92
C PHE A 371 26.12 -12.60 2.47
N THR A 372 27.11 -12.07 1.77
CA THR A 372 27.47 -12.54 0.43
C THR A 372 28.91 -13.05 0.43
N MET A 373 29.12 -14.26 -0.10
CA MET A 373 30.36 -14.97 -0.03
C MET A 373 30.58 -15.92 -1.22
N ARG A 374 31.82 -16.32 -1.44
CA ARG A 374 32.20 -17.39 -2.36
C ARG A 374 33.50 -18.07 -1.90
N LEU A 375 33.70 -19.30 -2.34
CA LEU A 375 35.01 -19.92 -2.24
C LEU A 375 35.99 -19.20 -3.20
N ALA A 376 37.18 -18.94 -2.78
CA ALA A 376 38.18 -18.28 -3.64
C ALA A 376 38.47 -19.10 -4.90
N GLN A 377 38.81 -18.45 -5.98
CA GLN A 377 39.12 -19.13 -7.24
C GLN A 377 40.29 -20.10 -7.08
N GLY A 378 40.12 -21.30 -7.62
CA GLY A 378 41.11 -22.37 -7.53
C GLY A 378 41.01 -23.28 -6.32
N GLU A 379 40.24 -22.90 -5.30
CA GLU A 379 39.87 -23.78 -4.18
C GLU A 379 38.70 -24.72 -4.59
N THR A 380 38.68 -25.94 -4.07
CA THR A 380 37.63 -26.94 -4.42
C THR A 380 36.92 -27.53 -3.20
N SER A 381 37.42 -27.23 -2.01
CA SER A 381 36.88 -27.75 -0.75
C SER A 381 37.06 -26.75 0.39
N GLY A 382 36.35 -26.94 1.47
CA GLY A 382 36.40 -26.13 2.66
C GLY A 382 35.00 -25.69 3.11
N ARG A 383 34.96 -24.99 4.23
CA ARG A 383 33.73 -24.46 4.81
C ARG A 383 33.90 -22.96 5.01
N PHE A 384 32.94 -22.20 4.50
CA PHE A 384 32.94 -20.73 4.57
C PHE A 384 31.52 -20.23 4.76
N GLY A 385 31.34 -19.09 5.46
CA GLY A 385 30.00 -18.64 5.69
C GLY A 385 29.85 -17.52 6.71
N ALA A 386 28.67 -17.48 7.29
CA ALA A 386 28.21 -16.49 8.24
C ALA A 386 28.55 -16.92 9.67
N LEU A 387 29.14 -15.98 10.42
CA LEU A 387 29.29 -15.98 11.85
C LEU A 387 28.13 -15.15 12.43
N TYR A 388 27.43 -15.64 13.46
CA TYR A 388 26.36 -14.90 14.13
C TYR A 388 26.29 -15.25 15.63
N ALA A 389 25.52 -14.45 16.38
CA ALA A 389 25.46 -14.54 17.84
C ALA A 389 26.85 -14.61 18.48
N TYR A 390 27.81 -13.85 17.92
CA TYR A 390 29.20 -13.85 18.39
C TYR A 390 29.30 -13.00 19.64
N ALA A 391 29.65 -13.64 20.75
CA ALA A 391 29.98 -12.99 22.01
C ALA A 391 31.50 -12.89 22.17
N ASP A 392 32.23 -13.96 21.88
CA ASP A 392 33.70 -14.06 21.93
C ASP A 392 34.18 -15.29 21.12
N ALA A 393 35.48 -15.50 21.03
CA ALA A 393 36.10 -16.61 20.27
C ALA A 393 35.74 -18.02 20.77
N ASN A 394 35.09 -18.17 21.91
CA ASN A 394 34.65 -19.44 22.48
C ASN A 394 33.12 -19.59 22.50
N ASN A 395 32.36 -18.54 22.14
CA ASN A 395 30.90 -18.54 22.21
C ASN A 395 30.32 -17.82 20.98
N TYR A 396 29.87 -18.59 20.01
CA TYR A 396 29.31 -18.10 18.74
C TYR A 396 28.50 -19.19 18.00
N GLN A 397 27.84 -18.81 16.92
CA GLN A 397 27.15 -19.71 16.01
C GLN A 397 27.59 -19.47 14.57
N GLU A 398 27.49 -20.51 13.72
CA GLU A 398 27.88 -20.44 12.32
C GLU A 398 26.82 -21.06 11.41
N ALA A 399 26.65 -20.46 10.22
CA ALA A 399 25.94 -21.03 9.08
C ALA A 399 26.91 -21.10 7.91
N LEU A 400 27.34 -22.31 7.55
CA LEU A 400 28.47 -22.53 6.63
C LEU A 400 28.01 -23.25 5.36
N LEU A 401 28.56 -22.83 4.24
CA LEU A 401 28.53 -23.58 2.98
C LEU A 401 29.71 -24.56 2.94
N ASN A 402 29.40 -25.85 2.87
CA ASN A 402 30.39 -26.91 2.65
C ASN A 402 30.58 -27.09 1.13
N ALA A 403 31.69 -26.61 0.61
CA ALA A 403 31.98 -26.61 -0.81
C ALA A 403 32.07 -28.02 -1.44
N ALA A 404 32.62 -29.00 -0.70
CA ALA A 404 32.82 -30.35 -1.23
C ALA A 404 31.52 -31.19 -1.29
N GLU A 405 30.56 -30.90 -0.38
CA GLU A 405 29.35 -31.72 -0.26
C GLU A 405 28.08 -30.96 -0.74
N ALA A 406 28.19 -29.70 -1.15
CA ALA A 406 27.05 -28.84 -1.50
C ALA A 406 25.99 -28.82 -0.37
N LYS A 407 26.41 -28.50 0.86
CA LYS A 407 25.56 -28.49 2.04
C LYS A 407 25.63 -27.17 2.79
N LEU A 408 24.52 -26.81 3.43
CA LEU A 408 24.49 -25.84 4.53
C LEU A 408 24.70 -26.62 5.82
N GLU A 409 25.67 -26.21 6.62
CA GLU A 409 25.96 -26.78 7.94
C GLU A 409 25.79 -25.71 9.02
N LEU A 410 25.08 -26.03 10.11
CA LEU A 410 24.92 -25.16 11.27
C LEU A 410 25.79 -25.68 12.42
N TYR A 411 26.58 -24.81 13.00
CA TYR A 411 27.43 -25.11 14.16
C TYR A 411 27.13 -24.19 15.33
N THR A 412 27.34 -24.72 16.53
CA THR A 412 27.37 -23.94 17.77
C THR A 412 28.72 -24.13 18.44
N CYS A 413 29.40 -23.05 18.77
CA CYS A 413 30.59 -23.07 19.62
C CYS A 413 30.20 -22.57 21.03
N SER A 414 30.41 -23.38 22.04
CA SER A 414 30.15 -23.05 23.42
C SER A 414 31.34 -23.46 24.26
N GLN A 415 31.88 -22.51 25.03
CA GLN A 415 33.09 -22.71 25.86
C GLN A 415 34.29 -23.29 25.05
N GLY A 416 34.41 -22.83 23.80
CA GLY A 416 35.49 -23.30 22.90
C GLY A 416 35.23 -24.66 22.23
N VAL A 417 34.12 -25.33 22.52
CA VAL A 417 33.76 -26.60 21.90
C VAL A 417 32.79 -26.32 20.72
N ARG A 418 33.27 -26.59 19.51
CA ARG A 418 32.51 -26.45 18.27
C ARG A 418 31.76 -27.72 17.92
N THR A 419 30.46 -27.69 17.77
CA THR A 419 29.60 -28.86 17.54
C THR A 419 28.71 -28.60 16.32
N LEU A 420 28.68 -29.55 15.38
CA LEU A 420 27.72 -29.58 14.25
C LEU A 420 26.32 -29.86 14.81
N THR A 421 25.38 -28.96 14.58
CA THR A 421 24.00 -29.06 15.08
C THR A 421 23.01 -29.52 14.02
N ALA A 422 23.26 -29.17 12.76
CA ALA A 422 22.38 -29.56 11.66
C ALA A 422 23.09 -29.49 10.30
N THR A 423 22.58 -30.24 9.35
CA THR A 423 23.06 -30.26 7.95
C THR A 423 21.87 -30.31 7.00
N TYR A 424 21.90 -29.50 5.93
CA TYR A 424 20.86 -29.41 4.91
C TYR A 424 21.50 -29.43 3.51
N ASN A 425 20.92 -30.13 2.56
CA ASN A 425 21.37 -30.09 1.18
C ASN A 425 21.07 -28.72 0.55
N LEU A 426 22.02 -28.20 -0.20
CA LEU A 426 21.75 -27.12 -1.16
C LEU A 426 20.97 -27.68 -2.34
N VAL A 427 20.27 -26.83 -3.06
CA VAL A 427 19.44 -27.26 -4.20
C VAL A 427 20.01 -26.77 -5.51
N GLY A 428 19.72 -27.50 -6.58
CA GLY A 428 20.25 -27.26 -7.90
C GLY A 428 21.76 -27.45 -8.01
N ASP A 429 22.33 -26.90 -9.06
CA ASP A 429 23.78 -26.89 -9.25
C ASP A 429 24.41 -25.86 -8.29
N PHE A 430 25.41 -26.28 -7.56
CA PHE A 430 26.16 -25.44 -6.64
C PHE A 430 27.60 -25.28 -7.10
N THR A 431 27.95 -24.08 -7.53
CA THR A 431 29.32 -23.70 -7.90
C THR A 431 29.92 -22.85 -6.78
N PRO A 432 30.71 -23.40 -5.89
CA PRO A 432 31.18 -22.66 -4.70
C PRO A 432 32.01 -21.41 -5.00
N GLN A 433 32.58 -21.26 -6.22
CA GLN A 433 33.28 -20.05 -6.68
C GLN A 433 32.34 -18.96 -7.22
N ALA A 434 31.06 -19.25 -7.42
CA ALA A 434 30.05 -18.21 -7.66
C ALA A 434 29.72 -17.47 -6.36
N TRP A 435 29.22 -16.24 -6.45
CA TRP A 435 28.73 -15.52 -5.29
C TRP A 435 27.41 -16.14 -4.79
N HIS A 436 27.37 -16.49 -3.51
CA HIS A 436 26.21 -17.01 -2.81
C HIS A 436 25.81 -16.07 -1.68
N SER A 437 24.53 -16.03 -1.34
CA SER A 437 24.04 -15.31 -0.19
C SER A 437 23.57 -16.26 0.91
N ILE A 438 23.86 -15.92 2.16
CA ILE A 438 23.18 -16.46 3.34
C ILE A 438 22.37 -15.32 3.94
N ARG A 439 21.10 -15.58 4.22
CA ARG A 439 20.22 -14.68 4.98
C ARG A 439 19.72 -15.41 6.22
N LEU A 440 19.85 -14.77 7.37
CA LEU A 440 19.37 -15.23 8.66
C LEU A 440 18.24 -14.33 9.13
N GLU A 441 17.07 -14.90 9.43
CA GLU A 441 15.98 -14.21 10.11
C GLU A 441 15.76 -14.86 11.48
N LYS A 442 16.22 -14.20 12.53
CA LYS A 442 16.09 -14.66 13.90
C LYS A 442 15.07 -13.84 14.65
N LYS A 443 14.10 -14.51 15.26
CA LYS A 443 13.12 -13.91 16.16
C LYS A 443 13.05 -14.75 17.43
N ASP A 444 13.51 -14.21 18.54
CA ASP A 444 13.70 -14.91 19.80
C ASP A 444 14.53 -16.20 19.57
N THR A 445 13.97 -17.36 19.79
CA THR A 445 14.62 -18.65 19.57
C THR A 445 14.42 -19.24 18.17
N ARG A 446 13.55 -18.69 17.34
CA ARG A 446 13.30 -19.17 15.99
C ARG A 446 14.29 -18.57 14.99
N LEU A 447 14.97 -19.41 14.25
CA LEU A 447 15.88 -19.02 13.17
C LEU A 447 15.41 -19.63 11.84
N LYS A 448 15.24 -18.79 10.83
CA LYS A 448 15.13 -19.19 9.42
C LYS A 448 16.48 -18.94 8.76
N VAL A 449 16.93 -19.88 7.96
CA VAL A 449 18.16 -19.75 7.16
C VAL A 449 17.83 -19.93 5.69
N PHE A 450 18.18 -18.92 4.90
CA PHE A 450 18.04 -18.93 3.44
C PHE A 450 19.43 -18.97 2.81
N VAL A 451 19.55 -19.72 1.72
CA VAL A 451 20.72 -19.69 0.82
C VAL A 451 20.22 -19.29 -0.56
N ASP A 452 20.81 -18.26 -1.16
CA ASP A 452 20.41 -17.68 -2.45
C ASP A 452 18.91 -17.36 -2.55
N GLY A 453 18.35 -16.83 -1.43
CA GLY A 453 16.95 -16.48 -1.32
C GLY A 453 16.01 -17.67 -1.05
N LEU A 454 16.49 -18.90 -1.06
CA LEU A 454 15.69 -20.11 -0.86
C LEU A 454 15.76 -20.59 0.59
N LEU A 455 14.60 -20.81 1.22
CA LEU A 455 14.52 -21.29 2.61
C LEU A 455 15.10 -22.71 2.72
N ARG A 456 16.20 -22.84 3.49
CA ARG A 456 16.82 -24.15 3.76
C ARG A 456 16.29 -24.80 5.02
N THR A 457 16.03 -23.98 6.05
CA THR A 457 15.53 -24.49 7.32
C THR A 457 14.85 -23.41 8.16
N THR A 458 13.96 -23.89 9.01
CA THR A 458 13.49 -23.15 10.19
C THR A 458 13.80 -24.01 11.42
N THR A 459 14.62 -23.51 12.31
CA THR A 459 15.11 -24.26 13.48
C THR A 459 15.03 -23.42 14.75
N THR A 460 15.27 -24.05 15.89
CA THR A 460 15.35 -23.39 17.19
C THR A 460 16.82 -23.25 17.59
N VAL A 461 17.19 -22.03 18.01
CA VAL A 461 18.52 -21.68 18.49
C VAL A 461 18.41 -20.98 19.86
N GLY A 462 19.54 -20.70 20.51
CA GLY A 462 19.54 -19.91 21.75
C GLY A 462 18.98 -18.49 21.55
N GLU A 463 18.46 -17.89 22.63
CA GLU A 463 17.90 -16.52 22.62
C GLU A 463 18.96 -15.43 22.45
N LYS A 464 20.22 -15.72 22.63
CA LYS A 464 21.29 -14.71 22.64
C LYS A 464 21.47 -14.04 21.28
N GLY A 465 21.54 -12.71 21.29
CA GLY A 465 22.08 -11.89 20.24
C GLY A 465 23.60 -11.96 20.16
N GLY A 466 24.23 -11.01 19.49
CA GLY A 466 25.68 -10.92 19.36
C GLY A 466 26.08 -10.20 18.06
N SER A 467 27.38 -10.06 17.87
CA SER A 467 27.91 -9.56 16.60
C SER A 467 27.78 -10.60 15.51
N VAL A 468 27.84 -10.12 14.26
CA VAL A 468 27.84 -10.97 13.06
C VAL A 468 29.17 -10.83 12.33
N GLY A 469 29.42 -11.68 11.34
CA GLY A 469 30.67 -11.59 10.58
C GLY A 469 30.85 -12.75 9.61
N TYR A 470 32.10 -12.95 9.21
CA TYR A 470 32.50 -14.02 8.31
C TYR A 470 33.44 -15.01 8.96
N VAL A 471 33.37 -16.24 8.53
CA VAL A 471 34.26 -17.30 8.98
C VAL A 471 34.60 -18.24 7.84
N SER A 472 35.83 -18.76 7.84
CA SER A 472 36.26 -19.86 6.96
C SER A 472 37.09 -20.87 7.73
N HIS A 473 36.97 -22.15 7.33
CA HIS A 473 37.69 -23.28 7.90
C HIS A 473 38.50 -24.01 6.83
N SER A 474 39.81 -23.94 6.95
CA SER A 474 40.76 -24.63 6.08
C SER A 474 40.54 -24.36 4.60
N CYS A 475 40.14 -23.15 4.23
CA CYS A 475 39.96 -22.70 2.83
C CYS A 475 40.14 -21.21 2.72
N LYS A 476 40.48 -20.76 1.51
CA LYS A 476 40.41 -19.34 1.15
C LYS A 476 39.02 -19.00 0.64
N ALA A 477 38.52 -17.83 1.04
CA ALA A 477 37.18 -17.40 0.68
C ALA A 477 37.10 -15.86 0.50
N ASP A 478 36.17 -15.42 -0.33
CA ASP A 478 35.90 -14.01 -0.60
C ASP A 478 34.51 -13.63 -0.08
N PHE A 479 34.38 -12.38 0.42
CA PHE A 479 33.18 -11.85 1.09
C PHE A 479 32.91 -10.42 0.60
N SER A 480 31.70 -10.15 0.10
CA SER A 480 31.47 -8.89 -0.64
C SER A 480 30.41 -7.98 -0.07
N TYR A 481 29.54 -8.45 0.80
CA TYR A 481 28.48 -7.64 1.40
C TYR A 481 27.99 -8.28 2.69
N ILE A 482 27.84 -7.46 3.72
CA ILE A 482 27.20 -7.82 4.96
C ILE A 482 26.22 -6.71 5.37
N ALA A 483 25.11 -7.08 5.96
CA ALA A 483 24.21 -6.14 6.61
C ALA A 483 23.52 -6.78 7.83
N LEU A 484 23.16 -5.95 8.81
CA LEU A 484 22.51 -6.38 10.06
C LEU A 484 21.36 -5.42 10.38
N SER A 485 20.15 -5.94 10.47
CA SER A 485 18.93 -5.19 10.77
C SER A 485 18.29 -5.68 12.07
N PRO A 486 17.73 -4.80 12.91
CA PRO A 486 16.95 -5.21 14.08
C PRO A 486 15.52 -5.66 13.73
N TYR A 487 15.13 -5.61 12.46
CA TYR A 487 13.78 -5.91 12.01
C TYR A 487 13.63 -7.33 11.48
N VAL A 488 12.43 -7.90 11.64
CA VAL A 488 12.06 -9.23 11.12
C VAL A 488 10.53 -9.31 10.94
N ASP A 489 10.08 -10.16 10.02
CA ASP A 489 8.65 -10.41 9.72
C ASP A 489 7.87 -9.14 9.27
N GLY A 490 8.55 -8.12 8.74
CA GLY A 490 7.95 -6.87 8.28
C GLY A 490 7.78 -5.82 9.38
N SER A 491 8.51 -5.92 10.50
CA SER A 491 8.39 -4.99 11.63
C SER A 491 8.98 -3.61 11.38
N GLY A 492 9.86 -3.44 10.39
CA GLY A 492 10.46 -2.15 10.03
C GLY A 492 9.44 -1.08 9.66
N ILE A 493 8.25 -1.49 9.20
CA ILE A 493 7.15 -0.56 8.88
C ILE A 493 6.67 0.24 10.11
N LEU A 494 6.88 -0.24 11.32
CA LEU A 494 6.47 0.44 12.56
C LEU A 494 7.35 1.66 12.87
N ASP A 495 8.53 1.77 12.26
CA ASP A 495 9.46 2.88 12.47
C ASP A 495 9.40 3.96 11.38
N VAL A 496 8.43 3.87 10.47
CA VAL A 496 8.14 4.91 9.47
C VAL A 496 6.78 5.55 9.71
N ASN A 497 6.59 6.75 9.17
CA ASN A 497 5.29 7.42 9.22
C ASN A 497 4.38 6.87 8.10
N LEU A 498 3.25 6.26 8.49
CA LEU A 498 2.29 5.70 7.55
C LEU A 498 1.60 6.81 6.73
N PRO A 499 1.42 6.65 5.42
CA PRO A 499 0.86 7.69 4.57
C PRO A 499 -0.64 7.93 4.83
N VAL A 500 -1.05 9.19 4.86
CA VAL A 500 -2.45 9.62 4.91
C VAL A 500 -2.72 10.63 3.79
N PRO A 501 -3.68 10.40 2.86
CA PRO A 501 -4.68 9.30 2.85
C PRO A 501 -4.07 7.90 2.68
N GLY A 502 -4.76 6.88 3.18
CA GLY A 502 -4.29 5.49 3.14
C GLY A 502 -5.07 4.58 4.09
N ILE A 503 -4.60 3.35 4.22
CA ILE A 503 -5.13 2.34 5.15
C ILE A 503 -4.19 2.20 6.33
N LEU A 504 -4.74 2.30 7.54
CA LEU A 504 -4.04 2.04 8.80
C LEU A 504 -4.64 0.79 9.46
N PRO A 505 -3.99 -0.37 9.37
CA PRO A 505 -4.43 -1.57 10.09
C PRO A 505 -4.31 -1.38 11.59
N ALA A 506 -5.29 -1.85 12.36
CA ALA A 506 -5.29 -1.67 13.81
C ALA A 506 -4.03 -2.26 14.47
N ALA A 507 -3.54 -3.38 13.97
CA ALA A 507 -2.37 -4.06 14.49
C ALA A 507 -1.02 -3.40 14.12
N LEU A 508 -0.97 -2.46 13.18
CA LEU A 508 0.24 -1.71 12.81
C LEU A 508 0.38 -0.40 13.61
N CYS A 509 -0.18 -0.34 14.80
CA CYS A 509 0.07 0.77 15.73
C CYS A 509 1.52 0.76 16.22
N LYS A 510 2.14 1.93 16.28
CA LYS A 510 3.49 2.10 16.86
C LYS A 510 3.48 1.89 18.36
N GLU A 511 2.45 2.39 19.03
CA GLU A 511 2.28 2.31 20.47
C GLU A 511 0.83 1.92 20.82
N GLN A 512 0.65 1.26 21.93
CA GLN A 512 -0.65 0.87 22.46
C GLN A 512 -0.68 0.98 23.99
N SER A 513 -1.87 1.22 24.55
CA SER A 513 -2.07 1.21 26.01
C SER A 513 -1.83 -0.18 26.60
N ALA A 514 -1.41 -0.23 27.87
CA ALA A 514 -1.39 -1.47 28.64
C ALA A 514 -2.81 -2.10 28.66
N GLY A 515 -2.91 -3.39 28.35
CA GLY A 515 -4.19 -4.11 28.29
C GLY A 515 -4.92 -4.08 26.95
N ALA A 516 -4.43 -3.33 25.93
CA ALA A 516 -4.87 -3.53 24.55
C ALA A 516 -4.34 -4.88 24.04
N GLU A 517 -5.22 -5.71 23.51
CA GLU A 517 -4.91 -7.11 23.18
C GLU A 517 -4.89 -7.31 21.66
N ARG A 518 -3.90 -8.07 21.17
CA ARG A 518 -3.83 -8.54 19.79
C ARG A 518 -4.56 -9.87 19.68
N GLU A 519 -5.50 -9.97 18.75
CA GLU A 519 -6.24 -11.19 18.47
C GLU A 519 -5.97 -11.65 17.03
N ASN A 520 -5.77 -12.96 16.85
CA ASN A 520 -5.67 -13.53 15.50
C ASN A 520 -7.05 -13.55 14.83
N PHE A 521 -7.08 -13.07 13.59
CA PHE A 521 -8.24 -13.12 12.72
C PHE A 521 -7.94 -14.04 11.51
N ALA A 522 -8.81 -15.02 11.29
CA ALA A 522 -8.61 -15.99 10.21
C ALA A 522 -8.92 -15.36 8.83
N LEU A 523 -7.99 -15.52 7.90
CA LEU A 523 -8.16 -15.30 6.47
C LEU A 523 -8.38 -16.63 5.77
N SER A 524 -8.88 -16.63 4.54
CA SER A 524 -9.04 -17.86 3.75
C SER A 524 -7.72 -18.58 3.45
N TYR A 525 -6.60 -17.87 3.56
CA TYR A 525 -5.26 -18.35 3.24
C TYR A 525 -4.25 -18.23 4.40
N GLY A 526 -4.70 -17.78 5.59
CA GLY A 526 -3.80 -17.59 6.73
C GLY A 526 -4.44 -16.81 7.85
N THR A 527 -3.68 -15.92 8.48
CA THR A 527 -4.12 -15.09 9.59
C THR A 527 -3.65 -13.64 9.46
N CYS A 528 -4.43 -12.71 9.99
CA CYS A 528 -3.98 -11.36 10.32
C CYS A 528 -4.34 -11.05 11.78
N GLU A 529 -3.96 -9.88 12.27
CA GLU A 529 -4.24 -9.46 13.62
C GLU A 529 -5.27 -8.34 13.65
N VAL A 530 -6.09 -8.34 14.69
CA VAL A 530 -7.02 -7.27 15.06
C VAL A 530 -6.76 -6.84 16.49
N MET A 531 -7.23 -5.64 16.87
CA MET A 531 -6.94 -5.07 18.19
C MET A 531 -8.22 -5.02 19.02
N HIS A 532 -8.24 -5.72 20.15
CA HIS A 532 -9.32 -5.68 21.13
C HIS A 532 -9.02 -4.59 22.18
N LEU A 533 -9.95 -3.65 22.32
CA LEU A 533 -9.83 -2.46 23.16
C LEU A 533 -11.03 -2.32 24.06
N LYS A 534 -10.79 -2.03 25.33
CA LYS A 534 -11.77 -1.70 26.36
C LYS A 534 -11.71 -0.22 26.70
N GLN A 535 -12.60 0.25 27.56
CA GLN A 535 -12.57 1.62 28.07
C GLN A 535 -11.19 2.06 28.52
N ASN A 536 -10.75 3.26 28.11
CA ASN A 536 -9.45 3.89 28.32
C ASN A 536 -8.28 3.21 27.58
N HIS A 537 -8.51 2.21 26.73
CA HIS A 537 -7.48 1.69 25.86
C HIS A 537 -7.33 2.56 24.61
N TRP A 538 -6.12 2.60 24.08
CA TRP A 538 -5.80 3.38 22.89
C TRP A 538 -4.74 2.71 22.02
N LEU A 539 -4.74 3.11 20.72
CA LEU A 539 -3.71 2.79 19.73
C LEU A 539 -3.18 4.10 19.15
N GLN A 540 -1.87 4.19 18.92
CA GLN A 540 -1.22 5.35 18.33
C GLN A 540 -0.36 4.95 17.13
N TYR A 541 -0.44 5.75 16.08
CA TYR A 541 0.26 5.58 14.81
C TYR A 541 1.12 6.81 14.54
N ASN A 542 2.32 6.61 13.99
CA ASN A 542 3.05 7.66 13.32
C ASN A 542 2.49 7.81 11.91
N ILE A 543 2.06 9.00 11.52
CA ILE A 543 1.48 9.26 10.21
C ILE A 543 2.17 10.44 9.51
N ASN A 544 2.16 10.39 8.17
CA ASN A 544 2.60 11.48 7.31
C ASN A 544 1.42 11.93 6.45
N VAL A 545 0.87 13.10 6.78
CA VAL A 545 -0.35 13.62 6.16
C VAL A 545 0.01 14.49 4.96
N ARG A 546 -0.56 14.17 3.80
CA ARG A 546 -0.27 14.83 2.53
C ARG A 546 -0.42 16.34 2.54
N MET A 547 -1.51 16.82 3.13
CA MET A 547 -1.78 18.27 3.27
C MET A 547 -2.83 18.53 4.34
N LYS A 548 -2.85 19.77 4.85
CA LYS A 548 -3.86 20.21 5.82
C LYS A 548 -5.23 20.30 5.15
N LEU A 549 -6.03 19.28 5.31
CA LEU A 549 -7.39 19.18 4.75
C LEU A 549 -8.32 18.49 5.73
N LEU A 550 -9.61 18.46 5.35
CA LEU A 550 -10.58 17.55 5.97
C LEU A 550 -10.41 16.14 5.36
N TYR A 551 -10.50 15.14 6.23
CA TYR A 551 -10.44 13.73 5.87
C TYR A 551 -11.69 13.01 6.38
N ASN A 552 -12.05 11.93 5.69
CA ASN A 552 -13.10 11.01 6.11
C ASN A 552 -12.46 9.64 6.40
N MET A 553 -12.89 9.01 7.47
CA MET A 553 -12.39 7.70 7.90
C MET A 553 -13.52 6.68 7.90
N GLY A 554 -13.30 5.54 7.30
CA GLY A 554 -14.09 4.34 7.52
C GLY A 554 -13.40 3.48 8.58
N LEU A 555 -13.91 3.47 9.80
CA LEU A 555 -13.40 2.63 10.89
C LEU A 555 -14.07 1.26 10.84
N ARG A 556 -13.32 0.20 10.47
CA ARG A 556 -13.82 -1.18 10.47
C ARG A 556 -13.68 -1.79 11.86
N TYR A 557 -14.79 -2.19 12.45
CA TYR A 557 -14.86 -2.66 13.83
C TYR A 557 -15.96 -3.70 14.03
N LYS A 558 -15.93 -4.36 15.19
CA LYS A 558 -17.06 -5.13 15.74
C LYS A 558 -17.24 -4.79 17.22
N SER A 559 -18.47 -4.81 17.70
CA SER A 559 -18.82 -4.61 19.10
C SER A 559 -20.13 -5.28 19.46
N SER A 560 -20.27 -5.82 20.66
CA SER A 560 -21.52 -6.41 21.16
C SER A 560 -22.51 -5.37 21.67
N ALA A 561 -22.01 -4.22 22.13
CA ALA A 561 -22.79 -3.08 22.64
C ALA A 561 -22.31 -1.80 21.97
N ALA A 562 -23.05 -0.70 22.10
CA ALA A 562 -22.59 0.61 21.66
C ALA A 562 -21.35 1.04 22.45
N ALA A 563 -20.41 1.69 21.77
CA ALA A 563 -19.19 2.22 22.34
C ALA A 563 -18.90 3.62 21.81
N HIS A 564 -18.06 4.38 22.48
CA HIS A 564 -17.61 5.68 21.99
C HIS A 564 -16.10 5.74 21.89
N VAL A 565 -15.61 6.39 20.83
CA VAL A 565 -14.19 6.62 20.60
C VAL A 565 -13.88 8.09 20.39
N ARG A 566 -12.61 8.43 20.63
CA ARG A 566 -12.01 9.74 20.39
C ARG A 566 -10.83 9.60 19.46
N LEU A 567 -10.61 10.59 18.60
CA LEU A 567 -9.42 10.69 17.75
C LEU A 567 -8.60 11.93 18.14
N LEU A 568 -7.29 11.76 18.26
CA LEU A 568 -6.34 12.84 18.48
C LEU A 568 -5.31 12.86 17.34
N ALA A 569 -4.94 14.06 16.90
CA ALA A 569 -3.81 14.28 16.01
C ALA A 569 -2.75 15.08 16.78
N GLY A 570 -1.61 14.44 17.08
CA GLY A 570 -0.73 14.92 18.14
C GLY A 570 -1.47 14.94 19.49
N ASP A 571 -1.46 16.09 20.18
CA ASP A 571 -2.18 16.29 21.45
C ASP A 571 -3.58 16.90 21.25
N GLU A 572 -3.97 17.20 20.02
CA GLU A 572 -5.25 17.87 19.72
C GLU A 572 -6.35 16.85 19.46
N VAL A 573 -7.50 17.01 20.14
CA VAL A 573 -8.70 16.20 19.89
C VAL A 573 -9.34 16.67 18.59
N VAL A 574 -9.28 15.85 17.54
CA VAL A 574 -9.84 16.16 16.22
C VAL A 574 -11.25 15.62 16.03
N LYS A 575 -11.61 14.58 16.79
CA LYS A 575 -12.99 14.07 16.92
C LYS A 575 -13.19 13.56 18.33
N ASP A 576 -14.31 13.93 18.93
CA ASP A 576 -14.67 13.52 20.29
C ASP A 576 -16.02 12.81 20.31
N ASN A 577 -16.17 11.86 21.21
CA ASN A 577 -17.40 11.15 21.50
C ASN A 577 -18.09 10.56 20.26
N VAL A 578 -17.31 9.92 19.38
CA VAL A 578 -17.82 9.27 18.17
C VAL A 578 -18.52 7.98 18.54
N LEU A 579 -19.83 7.91 18.29
CA LEU A 579 -20.62 6.70 18.53
C LEU A 579 -20.25 5.58 17.55
N LEU A 580 -19.91 4.43 18.09
CA LEU A 580 -19.82 3.15 17.38
C LEU A 580 -21.03 2.29 17.77
N PRO A 581 -22.05 2.16 16.91
CA PRO A 581 -23.23 1.34 17.21
C PRO A 581 -22.88 -0.13 17.48
N ALA A 582 -23.70 -0.81 18.26
CA ALA A 582 -23.59 -2.26 18.43
C ALA A 582 -23.71 -2.97 17.07
N THR A 583 -22.82 -3.92 16.79
CA THR A 583 -22.81 -4.68 15.54
C THR A 583 -23.31 -6.12 15.71
N GLY A 584 -23.67 -6.51 16.94
CA GLY A 584 -24.03 -7.89 17.25
C GLY A 584 -22.87 -8.88 17.06
N GLY A 585 -21.63 -8.40 17.12
CA GLY A 585 -20.42 -9.21 16.90
C GLY A 585 -20.03 -9.38 15.42
N ALA A 586 -20.80 -8.87 14.47
CA ALA A 586 -20.43 -8.82 13.06
C ALA A 586 -19.49 -7.64 12.78
N TRP A 587 -18.70 -7.73 11.70
CA TRP A 587 -17.91 -6.61 11.22
C TRP A 587 -18.80 -5.53 10.59
N ALA A 588 -18.52 -4.28 10.93
CA ALA A 588 -19.16 -3.11 10.34
C ALA A 588 -18.14 -2.00 10.11
N VAL A 589 -18.49 -1.00 9.32
CA VAL A 589 -17.70 0.20 9.10
C VAL A 589 -18.46 1.41 9.62
N ALA A 590 -17.89 2.11 10.61
CA ALA A 590 -18.36 3.41 11.07
C ALA A 590 -17.70 4.53 10.27
N PRO A 591 -18.47 5.39 9.56
CA PRO A 591 -17.93 6.59 8.94
C PRO A 591 -17.67 7.66 10.01
N ILE A 592 -16.45 8.21 10.02
CA ILE A 592 -16.06 9.37 10.82
C ILE A 592 -15.66 10.47 9.84
N ASN A 593 -16.52 11.46 9.69
CA ASN A 593 -16.37 12.49 8.66
C ASN A 593 -15.70 13.75 9.20
N ASP A 594 -15.15 14.57 8.30
CA ASP A 594 -14.62 15.90 8.58
C ASP A 594 -13.53 15.92 9.67
N ILE A 595 -12.61 15.00 9.61
CA ILE A 595 -11.44 14.94 10.50
C ILE A 595 -10.41 15.95 9.97
N GLN A 596 -10.08 16.96 10.75
CA GLN A 596 -9.04 17.92 10.38
C GLN A 596 -7.68 17.39 10.81
N LEU A 597 -6.81 17.07 9.84
CA LEU A 597 -5.45 16.64 10.10
C LEU A 597 -4.44 17.73 9.69
N PRO A 598 -3.36 17.91 10.44
CA PRO A 598 -2.27 18.82 10.09
C PRO A 598 -1.50 18.29 8.87
N ASN A 599 -0.71 19.14 8.22
CA ASN A 599 0.19 18.72 7.14
C ASN A 599 1.48 18.11 7.71
N GLY A 600 1.99 17.06 7.07
CA GLY A 600 3.27 16.44 7.40
C GLY A 600 3.19 15.39 8.50
N ARG A 601 4.31 15.18 9.20
CA ARG A 601 4.46 14.14 10.22
C ARG A 601 3.74 14.51 11.50
N THR A 602 2.93 13.61 12.03
CA THR A 602 2.24 13.71 13.31
C THR A 602 1.88 12.32 13.83
N THR A 603 1.26 12.25 15.00
CA THR A 603 0.64 11.02 15.48
C THR A 603 -0.87 11.06 15.27
N LEU A 604 -1.47 9.90 15.04
CA LEU A 604 -2.91 9.69 15.10
C LEU A 604 -3.19 8.67 16.20
N ARG A 605 -3.98 9.06 17.20
CA ARG A 605 -4.39 8.18 18.29
C ARG A 605 -5.90 7.96 18.25
N ILE A 606 -6.32 6.71 18.41
CA ILE A 606 -7.71 6.33 18.67
C ILE A 606 -7.83 5.83 20.09
N GLU A 607 -8.75 6.40 20.87
CA GLU A 607 -9.02 6.06 22.26
C GLU A 607 -10.46 5.58 22.43
N VAL A 608 -10.68 4.52 23.18
CA VAL A 608 -12.01 4.05 23.58
C VAL A 608 -12.43 4.80 24.85
N ILE A 609 -13.44 5.66 24.75
CA ILE A 609 -13.98 6.44 25.85
C ILE A 609 -14.81 5.56 26.78
N ASP A 610 -15.67 4.73 26.18
CA ASP A 610 -16.48 3.73 26.86
C ASP A 610 -16.76 2.54 25.94
N GLY A 611 -17.20 1.42 26.53
CA GLY A 611 -17.54 0.21 25.81
C GLY A 611 -16.35 -0.71 25.56
N ASP A 612 -16.58 -1.66 24.64
CA ASP A 612 -15.67 -2.75 24.28
C ASP A 612 -15.74 -2.94 22.76
N VAL A 613 -14.61 -2.81 22.07
CA VAL A 613 -14.54 -2.85 20.60
C VAL A 613 -13.35 -3.67 20.14
N THR A 614 -13.53 -4.39 19.04
CA THR A 614 -12.40 -4.95 18.28
C THR A 614 -12.23 -4.16 16.97
N LEU A 615 -11.05 -3.60 16.74
CA LEU A 615 -10.71 -2.80 15.57
C LEU A 615 -9.93 -3.63 14.57
N TYR A 616 -10.27 -3.48 13.28
CA TYR A 616 -9.57 -4.16 12.18
C TYR A 616 -8.66 -3.21 11.41
N GLU A 617 -9.20 -2.11 10.89
CA GLU A 617 -8.45 -1.13 10.09
C GLU A 617 -9.21 0.20 9.99
N MET A 618 -8.49 1.26 9.64
CA MET A 618 -9.00 2.59 9.35
C MET A 618 -8.66 2.94 7.90
N LEU A 619 -9.67 3.15 7.05
CA LEU A 619 -9.49 3.68 5.70
C LEU A 619 -9.69 5.19 5.75
N ILE A 620 -8.61 5.95 5.55
CA ILE A 620 -8.63 7.42 5.57
C ILE A 620 -8.57 7.94 4.13
N LYS A 621 -9.58 8.71 3.74
CA LYS A 621 -9.67 9.35 2.42
C LYS A 621 -9.79 10.86 2.58
N ARG A 622 -9.45 11.61 1.53
CA ARG A 622 -9.70 13.04 1.46
C ARG A 622 -11.20 13.32 1.58
N GLY A 623 -11.58 14.24 2.45
CA GLY A 623 -12.96 14.70 2.64
C GLY A 623 -13.33 15.85 1.72
N THR A 624 -14.62 16.13 1.63
CA THR A 624 -15.18 17.30 0.91
C THR A 624 -15.22 18.49 1.84
N ALA A 625 -14.61 19.61 1.44
CA ALA A 625 -14.53 20.81 2.29
C ALA A 625 -15.90 21.44 2.60
N THR A 626 -16.85 21.38 1.67
CA THR A 626 -18.19 21.94 1.85
C THR A 626 -19.21 21.16 1.03
N PRO A 627 -20.12 20.40 1.68
CA PRO A 627 -21.24 19.78 0.99
C PRO A 627 -22.13 20.85 0.34
N LYS A 628 -22.50 20.62 -0.91
CA LYS A 628 -23.36 21.55 -1.66
C LYS A 628 -24.38 20.79 -2.50
N THR A 629 -25.53 21.42 -2.73
CA THR A 629 -26.54 20.93 -3.66
C THR A 629 -26.13 21.26 -5.09
N TYR A 630 -26.33 20.31 -5.97
CA TYR A 630 -26.17 20.43 -7.40
C TYR A 630 -27.44 19.96 -8.11
N GLU A 631 -27.94 20.77 -9.06
CA GLU A 631 -29.14 20.48 -9.86
C GLU A 631 -28.83 20.74 -11.33
N ASP A 632 -29.36 19.90 -12.22
CA ASP A 632 -29.25 20.06 -13.66
C ASP A 632 -30.53 19.55 -14.35
N THR A 633 -31.20 20.42 -15.06
CA THR A 633 -32.41 20.14 -15.84
C THR A 633 -32.12 19.89 -17.31
N PHE A 634 -30.89 20.05 -17.75
CA PHE A 634 -30.41 19.82 -19.12
C PHE A 634 -31.16 20.61 -20.21
N ASP A 635 -31.94 21.63 -19.88
CA ASP A 635 -32.83 22.37 -20.79
C ASP A 635 -32.11 22.97 -22.01
N THR A 636 -30.86 23.37 -21.86
CA THR A 636 -30.11 24.04 -22.92
C THR A 636 -28.85 23.29 -23.36
N SER A 637 -28.15 22.69 -22.42
CA SER A 637 -26.88 22.00 -22.66
C SER A 637 -26.49 21.15 -21.47
N ILE A 638 -25.55 20.21 -21.64
CA ILE A 638 -24.91 19.48 -20.57
C ILE A 638 -23.80 20.36 -19.99
N SER A 639 -23.83 20.58 -18.69
CA SER A 639 -22.81 21.36 -17.96
C SER A 639 -21.41 20.74 -18.08
N LYS A 640 -20.36 21.56 -18.09
CA LYS A 640 -18.95 21.13 -18.14
C LYS A 640 -18.50 20.34 -16.90
N ILE A 641 -19.26 20.35 -15.82
CA ILE A 641 -18.94 19.57 -14.63
C ILE A 641 -19.29 18.08 -14.78
N TRP A 642 -19.98 17.70 -15.88
CA TRP A 642 -20.17 16.30 -16.23
C TRP A 642 -18.95 15.76 -16.96
N LYS A 643 -18.45 14.61 -16.51
CA LYS A 643 -17.50 13.78 -17.24
C LYS A 643 -18.18 12.50 -17.69
N HIS A 644 -17.95 12.12 -18.93
CA HIS A 644 -18.50 10.93 -19.54
C HIS A 644 -17.41 9.90 -19.80
N THR A 645 -17.70 8.63 -19.55
CA THR A 645 -16.72 7.55 -19.75
C THR A 645 -16.51 7.25 -21.21
N GLU A 646 -17.58 7.34 -22.05
CA GLU A 646 -17.53 6.97 -23.45
C GLU A 646 -18.67 7.63 -24.25
N GLY A 647 -18.44 7.76 -25.57
CA GLY A 647 -19.42 8.19 -26.51
C GLY A 647 -19.77 9.68 -26.43
N ILE A 648 -20.71 10.10 -27.26
CA ILE A 648 -21.20 11.48 -27.36
C ILE A 648 -22.53 11.60 -26.63
N TRP A 649 -22.52 12.23 -25.50
CA TRP A 649 -23.71 12.62 -24.76
C TRP A 649 -24.24 13.93 -25.30
N LYS A 650 -25.55 14.07 -25.38
CA LYS A 650 -26.20 15.25 -25.98
C LYS A 650 -27.38 15.71 -25.16
N ALA A 651 -27.58 17.02 -25.06
CA ALA A 651 -28.86 17.58 -24.65
C ALA A 651 -29.84 17.47 -25.83
N VAL A 652 -30.97 16.83 -25.64
CA VAL A 652 -32.03 16.61 -26.65
C VAL A 652 -33.38 16.82 -25.97
N ASP A 653 -34.16 17.77 -26.48
CA ASP A 653 -35.49 18.10 -25.94
C ASP A 653 -35.49 18.34 -24.42
N GLY A 654 -34.51 19.10 -23.97
CA GLY A 654 -34.37 19.44 -22.55
C GLY A 654 -33.92 18.27 -21.64
N LYS A 655 -33.31 17.22 -22.19
CA LYS A 655 -32.86 16.03 -21.43
C LYS A 655 -31.47 15.62 -21.85
N MET A 656 -30.69 15.07 -20.91
CA MET A 656 -29.39 14.49 -21.23
C MET A 656 -29.60 13.07 -21.80
N ARG A 657 -29.24 12.87 -23.05
CA ARG A 657 -29.33 11.59 -23.74
C ARG A 657 -28.00 10.84 -23.69
N SER A 658 -28.04 9.57 -23.24
CA SER A 658 -26.90 8.67 -23.28
C SER A 658 -26.50 8.35 -24.75
N PRO A 659 -25.22 7.90 -24.97
CA PRO A 659 -24.77 7.43 -26.29
C PRO A 659 -25.54 6.22 -26.80
N LEU A 660 -25.06 5.66 -27.89
CA LEU A 660 -25.71 4.57 -28.59
C LEU A 660 -25.89 3.30 -27.75
N TYR A 661 -26.88 2.52 -28.13
CA TYR A 661 -27.14 1.17 -27.65
C TYR A 661 -25.93 0.23 -27.80
N GLY A 662 -25.81 -0.75 -26.93
CA GLY A 662 -24.78 -1.81 -26.98
C GLY A 662 -23.52 -1.58 -26.17
N LYS A 663 -23.47 -0.53 -25.38
CA LYS A 663 -22.32 -0.21 -24.51
C LYS A 663 -22.73 0.15 -23.10
N ASN A 664 -21.79 -0.01 -22.18
CA ASN A 664 -21.89 0.55 -20.83
C ASN A 664 -21.34 1.96 -20.83
N VAL A 665 -22.16 2.94 -20.49
CA VAL A 665 -21.75 4.35 -20.47
C VAL A 665 -22.20 5.04 -19.20
N ALA A 666 -21.35 5.89 -18.65
CA ALA A 666 -21.65 6.66 -17.45
C ALA A 666 -21.28 8.13 -17.63
N GLY A 667 -22.05 8.99 -17.00
CA GLY A 667 -21.73 10.39 -16.77
C GLY A 667 -21.63 10.64 -15.28
N THR A 668 -20.53 11.23 -14.82
CA THR A 668 -20.30 11.56 -13.41
C THR A 668 -20.00 13.02 -13.24
N LEU A 669 -20.38 13.59 -12.10
CA LEU A 669 -19.95 14.91 -11.70
C LEU A 669 -18.44 14.93 -11.39
N THR A 670 -17.78 16.04 -11.66
CA THR A 670 -16.32 16.18 -11.47
C THR A 670 -15.90 16.53 -10.05
N ASP A 671 -16.83 16.85 -9.16
CA ASP A 671 -16.54 17.20 -7.78
C ASP A 671 -16.08 15.95 -7.00
N ILE A 672 -15.29 16.13 -5.93
CA ILE A 672 -14.72 15.04 -5.14
C ILE A 672 -15.75 14.13 -4.45
N GLY A 673 -16.99 14.56 -4.38
CA GLY A 673 -18.06 13.78 -3.80
C GLY A 673 -18.26 13.98 -2.31
N MET A 674 -19.46 13.65 -1.87
CA MET A 674 -19.90 13.75 -0.48
C MET A 674 -19.93 12.39 0.18
N THR A 675 -20.08 12.35 1.49
CA THR A 675 -20.25 11.14 2.28
C THR A 675 -21.70 10.69 2.35
N ASP A 676 -22.54 11.53 2.95
CA ASP A 676 -23.97 11.26 3.17
C ASP A 676 -24.81 12.24 2.36
N TYR A 677 -25.61 11.72 1.45
CA TYR A 677 -26.37 12.54 0.51
C TYR A 677 -27.54 11.79 -0.12
N SER A 678 -28.40 12.54 -0.78
CA SER A 678 -29.37 12.02 -1.74
C SER A 678 -28.99 12.34 -3.17
N VAL A 679 -29.27 11.43 -4.08
CA VAL A 679 -29.20 11.64 -5.52
C VAL A 679 -30.50 11.18 -6.16
N GLU A 680 -31.05 11.99 -7.05
CA GLU A 680 -32.30 11.71 -7.73
C GLU A 680 -32.29 12.18 -9.18
N CYS A 681 -33.09 11.55 -10.03
CA CYS A 681 -33.15 11.86 -11.45
C CYS A 681 -34.37 11.19 -12.08
N ASP A 682 -34.95 11.81 -13.09
CA ASP A 682 -35.93 11.19 -13.97
C ASP A 682 -35.22 10.42 -15.09
N VAL A 683 -35.63 9.17 -15.29
CA VAL A 683 -35.03 8.26 -16.28
C VAL A 683 -36.07 7.77 -17.25
N THR A 684 -35.87 7.99 -18.54
CA THR A 684 -36.72 7.48 -19.64
C THR A 684 -35.86 6.65 -20.59
N CYS A 685 -36.05 5.34 -20.63
CA CYS A 685 -35.38 4.48 -21.59
C CYS A 685 -36.15 4.50 -22.91
N THR A 686 -35.46 4.73 -24.03
CA THR A 686 -36.10 4.79 -25.39
C THR A 686 -35.81 3.54 -26.24
N ASN A 687 -34.74 2.83 -25.92
CA ASN A 687 -34.37 1.57 -26.56
C ASN A 687 -33.63 0.69 -25.55
N GLY A 688 -34.14 -0.50 -25.21
CA GLY A 688 -33.70 -1.30 -24.07
C GLY A 688 -34.10 -0.69 -22.71
N ILE A 689 -33.96 -1.40 -21.62
CA ILE A 689 -34.22 -0.89 -20.25
C ILE A 689 -33.14 -1.40 -19.33
N ASN A 690 -32.13 -0.58 -19.06
CA ASN A 690 -31.12 -0.78 -18.03
C ASN A 690 -30.38 0.55 -17.80
N ALA A 691 -30.99 1.42 -17.00
CA ALA A 691 -30.44 2.73 -16.70
C ALA A 691 -30.79 3.19 -15.29
N GLY A 692 -30.03 4.12 -14.72
CA GLY A 692 -30.27 4.67 -13.41
C GLY A 692 -29.12 5.54 -12.90
N LEU A 693 -29.12 5.68 -11.57
CA LEU A 693 -28.20 6.49 -10.81
C LEU A 693 -26.93 5.69 -10.46
N ILE A 694 -25.79 6.36 -10.47
CA ILE A 694 -24.57 5.89 -9.81
C ILE A 694 -24.19 6.86 -8.71
N PHE A 695 -23.66 6.33 -7.61
CA PHE A 695 -23.35 7.12 -6.44
C PHE A 695 -22.20 6.52 -5.61
N ARG A 696 -21.57 7.34 -4.76
CA ARG A 696 -20.28 7.06 -4.12
C ARG A 696 -19.27 6.50 -5.15
N THR A 697 -19.33 7.06 -6.35
CA THR A 697 -18.47 6.67 -7.46
C THR A 697 -17.08 7.25 -7.28
N ASN A 698 -16.09 6.37 -7.33
CA ASN A 698 -14.66 6.68 -7.27
C ASN A 698 -13.95 6.02 -8.45
N ASN A 699 -12.85 6.62 -8.87
CA ASN A 699 -11.94 6.10 -9.89
C ASN A 699 -12.67 5.53 -11.12
N PRO A 700 -13.57 6.30 -11.76
CA PRO A 700 -14.19 5.85 -12.98
C PRO A 700 -13.12 5.72 -14.05
N SER A 701 -13.04 4.56 -14.69
CA SER A 701 -12.20 4.35 -15.85
C SER A 701 -12.76 5.17 -17.02
N ILE A 702 -11.93 6.04 -17.57
CA ILE A 702 -12.21 6.73 -18.83
C ILE A 702 -11.55 5.89 -19.91
N GLY A 703 -12.31 5.52 -20.93
CA GLY A 703 -11.88 4.65 -21.99
C GLY A 703 -10.43 4.85 -22.45
N GLY A 704 -9.71 3.79 -22.65
CA GLY A 704 -8.36 3.74 -23.20
C GLY A 704 -8.41 3.70 -24.74
N ALA A 705 -7.30 3.28 -25.34
CA ALA A 705 -7.20 3.15 -26.80
C ALA A 705 -8.20 2.12 -27.38
N ASN A 706 -8.24 2.04 -28.61
CA ASN A 706 -9.03 1.32 -29.62
C ASN A 706 -9.89 0.08 -29.25
N ASP A 707 -9.68 -0.61 -28.14
CA ASP A 707 -10.34 -1.87 -27.75
C ASP A 707 -11.22 -1.75 -26.52
N ASP A 708 -11.49 -0.55 -26.08
CA ASP A 708 -12.29 -0.25 -24.89
C ASP A 708 -13.76 -0.60 -24.96
N THR A 709 -14.14 -1.35 -25.94
CA THR A 709 -15.46 -1.99 -25.98
C THR A 709 -15.68 -2.92 -24.79
N THR A 710 -14.59 -3.34 -24.12
CA THR A 710 -14.62 -4.17 -22.93
C THR A 710 -14.60 -3.36 -21.63
N LEU A 711 -14.10 -2.12 -21.66
CA LEU A 711 -14.14 -1.21 -20.54
C LEU A 711 -15.52 -0.57 -20.47
N GLY A 712 -16.39 -1.10 -19.69
CA GLY A 712 -17.73 -0.58 -19.52
C GLY A 712 -17.89 0.31 -18.32
N THR A 713 -19.11 0.73 -18.05
CA THR A 713 -19.51 1.47 -16.86
C THR A 713 -19.25 0.73 -15.55
N ASP A 714 -18.93 -0.55 -15.61
CA ASP A 714 -18.61 -1.35 -14.42
C ASP A 714 -17.14 -1.18 -14.00
N PHE A 715 -16.35 -0.38 -14.72
CA PHE A 715 -14.98 -0.01 -14.41
C PHE A 715 -14.89 1.18 -13.47
N GLN A 716 -15.50 1.04 -12.30
CA GLN A 716 -15.45 2.04 -11.23
C GLN A 716 -15.66 1.38 -9.87
N GLN A 717 -15.42 2.12 -8.83
CA GLN A 717 -15.88 1.80 -7.49
C GLN A 717 -17.12 2.63 -7.19
N GLY A 718 -18.18 2.03 -6.62
CA GLY A 718 -19.42 2.75 -6.29
C GLY A 718 -20.64 1.86 -6.29
N TYR A 719 -21.80 2.50 -6.30
CA TYR A 719 -23.09 1.82 -6.33
C TYR A 719 -23.90 2.25 -7.55
N PHE A 720 -24.81 1.39 -7.95
CA PHE A 720 -25.83 1.65 -8.96
C PHE A 720 -27.22 1.37 -8.40
N PHE A 721 -28.16 2.29 -8.60
CA PHE A 721 -29.58 2.05 -8.40
C PHE A 721 -30.32 2.39 -9.68
N GLY A 722 -31.04 1.43 -10.25
CA GLY A 722 -31.69 1.65 -11.53
C GLY A 722 -32.76 0.64 -11.87
N ILE A 723 -33.33 0.84 -13.07
CA ILE A 723 -34.39 0.00 -13.66
C ILE A 723 -33.80 -0.95 -14.70
N SER A 724 -34.31 -2.16 -14.73
CA SER A 724 -34.11 -3.15 -15.80
C SER A 724 -35.49 -3.61 -16.31
N ASN A 725 -35.53 -4.46 -17.34
CA ASN A 725 -36.80 -4.90 -17.93
C ASN A 725 -37.85 -5.35 -16.92
N ASN A 726 -37.45 -6.09 -15.90
CA ASN A 726 -38.36 -6.74 -14.97
C ASN A 726 -38.04 -6.50 -13.49
N ALA A 727 -37.13 -5.57 -13.19
CA ALA A 727 -36.72 -5.32 -11.80
C ALA A 727 -36.16 -3.92 -11.58
N VAL A 728 -36.28 -3.41 -10.38
CA VAL A 728 -35.36 -2.42 -9.84
C VAL A 728 -34.17 -3.16 -9.21
N VAL A 729 -32.97 -2.60 -9.39
CA VAL A 729 -31.72 -3.23 -8.95
C VAL A 729 -30.85 -2.25 -8.21
N LEU A 730 -30.35 -2.67 -7.06
CA LEU A 730 -29.23 -2.04 -6.36
C LEU A 730 -27.99 -2.92 -6.54
N GLY A 731 -26.94 -2.39 -7.12
CA GLY A 731 -25.67 -3.08 -7.35
C GLY A 731 -24.49 -2.35 -6.76
N LYS A 732 -23.42 -3.10 -6.50
CA LYS A 732 -22.11 -2.61 -6.11
C LYS A 732 -21.12 -2.90 -7.24
N GLN A 733 -20.32 -1.90 -7.55
CA GLN A 733 -19.24 -1.98 -8.52
C GLN A 733 -17.91 -1.82 -7.81
N ASN A 734 -17.02 -2.76 -7.99
CA ASN A 734 -15.61 -2.68 -7.61
C ASN A 734 -14.79 -3.31 -8.77
N TYR A 735 -14.84 -2.64 -9.93
CA TYR A 735 -14.32 -3.16 -11.19
C TYR A 735 -14.89 -4.53 -11.57
N GLY A 736 -16.08 -4.79 -11.11
CA GLY A 736 -16.90 -5.96 -11.35
C GLY A 736 -18.28 -5.70 -10.76
N TRP A 737 -19.26 -6.54 -11.06
CA TRP A 737 -20.63 -6.36 -10.63
C TRP A 737 -21.04 -7.32 -9.53
N THR A 738 -21.67 -6.78 -8.48
CA THR A 738 -22.36 -7.55 -7.44
C THR A 738 -23.75 -6.98 -7.23
N THR A 739 -24.79 -7.80 -7.42
CA THR A 739 -26.16 -7.41 -7.07
C THR A 739 -26.33 -7.48 -5.55
N LEU A 740 -26.67 -6.35 -4.94
CA LEU A 740 -26.89 -6.24 -3.49
C LEU A 740 -28.34 -6.51 -3.11
N ALA A 741 -29.27 -5.95 -3.88
CA ALA A 741 -30.71 -6.14 -3.70
C ALA A 741 -31.44 -5.94 -5.01
N SER A 742 -32.57 -6.62 -5.19
CA SER A 742 -33.47 -6.42 -6.33
C SER A 742 -34.92 -6.70 -5.94
N LYS A 743 -35.86 -6.08 -6.68
CA LYS A 743 -37.29 -6.33 -6.54
C LYS A 743 -37.95 -6.36 -7.90
N ASN A 744 -38.71 -7.40 -8.16
CA ASN A 744 -39.42 -7.55 -9.45
C ASN A 744 -40.46 -6.45 -9.64
N ARG A 745 -40.37 -5.75 -10.75
CA ARG A 745 -41.31 -4.74 -11.23
C ARG A 745 -41.14 -4.54 -12.73
N ALA A 746 -42.23 -4.53 -13.48
CA ALA A 746 -42.19 -4.29 -14.93
C ALA A 746 -41.95 -2.80 -15.23
N PHE A 747 -41.10 -2.55 -16.22
CA PHE A 747 -40.80 -1.21 -16.76
C PHE A 747 -41.01 -1.20 -18.28
N TYR A 748 -41.33 -0.01 -18.81
CA TYR A 748 -41.66 0.13 -20.23
C TYR A 748 -40.79 1.23 -20.86
N VAL A 749 -40.43 1.05 -22.12
CA VAL A 749 -39.75 2.09 -22.90
C VAL A 749 -40.67 3.29 -23.11
N ASN A 750 -40.08 4.48 -23.28
CA ASN A 750 -40.75 5.77 -23.43
C ASN A 750 -41.65 6.17 -22.23
N GLN A 751 -41.50 5.51 -21.08
CA GLN A 751 -42.11 5.93 -19.83
C GLN A 751 -41.02 6.50 -18.88
N SER A 752 -41.30 7.65 -18.29
CA SER A 752 -40.42 8.28 -17.30
C SER A 752 -40.63 7.64 -15.92
N TYR A 753 -39.53 7.43 -15.20
CA TYR A 753 -39.51 6.94 -13.83
C TYR A 753 -38.60 7.83 -13.00
N HIS A 754 -39.09 8.30 -11.85
CA HIS A 754 -38.26 9.02 -10.89
C HIS A 754 -37.51 8.06 -9.99
N LEU A 755 -36.19 8.18 -9.97
CA LEU A 755 -35.29 7.38 -9.13
C LEU A 755 -34.61 8.26 -8.08
N LYS A 756 -34.60 7.79 -6.82
CA LYS A 756 -33.90 8.47 -5.74
C LYS A 756 -33.15 7.47 -4.88
N ALA A 757 -31.87 7.71 -4.65
CA ALA A 757 -31.06 6.99 -3.68
C ALA A 757 -30.65 7.92 -2.55
N VAL A 758 -30.79 7.46 -1.31
CA VAL A 758 -30.33 8.13 -0.09
C VAL A 758 -29.26 7.25 0.53
N VAL A 759 -28.08 7.78 0.73
CA VAL A 759 -26.96 7.05 1.33
C VAL A 759 -26.52 7.74 2.60
N GLU A 760 -26.58 7.01 3.72
CA GLU A 760 -26.25 7.47 5.06
C GLU A 760 -25.40 6.41 5.77
N GLY A 761 -24.15 6.74 6.08
CA GLY A 761 -23.19 5.77 6.59
C GLY A 761 -23.09 4.55 5.67
N ALA A 762 -23.37 3.38 6.21
CA ALA A 762 -23.38 2.11 5.47
C ALA A 762 -24.74 1.79 4.81
N THR A 763 -25.79 2.55 5.11
CA THR A 763 -27.16 2.24 4.69
C THR A 763 -27.56 2.98 3.44
N ILE A 764 -28.14 2.25 2.50
CA ILE A 764 -28.64 2.75 1.21
C ILE A 764 -30.15 2.51 1.17
N LYS A 765 -30.92 3.57 0.91
CA LYS A 765 -32.37 3.53 0.74
C LYS A 765 -32.70 4.02 -0.68
N CYS A 766 -33.41 3.20 -1.44
CA CYS A 766 -33.78 3.48 -2.83
C CYS A 766 -35.26 3.70 -2.95
N TYR A 767 -35.69 4.74 -3.66
CA TYR A 767 -37.08 5.13 -3.85
C TYR A 767 -37.41 5.19 -5.35
N LEU A 768 -38.65 4.87 -5.68
CA LEU A 768 -39.16 4.90 -7.05
C LEU A 768 -40.44 5.71 -7.12
N ASN A 769 -40.56 6.66 -8.08
CA ASN A 769 -41.74 7.48 -8.34
C ASN A 769 -42.30 8.17 -7.09
N ASP A 770 -41.41 8.78 -6.28
CA ASP A 770 -41.74 9.51 -5.05
C ASP A 770 -42.53 8.70 -4.00
N GLU A 771 -42.42 7.38 -4.04
CA GLU A 771 -43.01 6.51 -2.99
C GLU A 771 -42.43 6.90 -1.62
N ALA A 772 -43.31 7.05 -0.59
CA ALA A 772 -42.89 7.47 0.74
C ALA A 772 -42.03 6.42 1.46
N THR A 773 -42.09 5.15 1.03
CA THR A 773 -41.30 4.04 1.58
C THR A 773 -40.27 3.58 0.57
N PRO A 774 -39.01 3.29 0.99
CA PRO A 774 -38.00 2.81 0.06
C PRO A 774 -38.43 1.47 -0.55
N ILE A 775 -38.27 1.35 -1.87
CA ILE A 775 -38.51 0.09 -2.60
C ILE A 775 -37.40 -0.94 -2.30
N LEU A 776 -36.17 -0.50 -2.05
CA LEU A 776 -35.03 -1.30 -1.59
C LEU A 776 -34.32 -0.59 -0.42
N THR A 777 -33.89 -1.39 0.55
CA THR A 777 -33.00 -0.93 1.63
C THR A 777 -31.89 -1.96 1.80
N TYR A 778 -30.65 -1.49 1.91
CA TYR A 778 -29.49 -2.36 2.10
C TYR A 778 -28.46 -1.69 3.00
N THR A 779 -27.87 -2.45 3.92
CA THR A 779 -26.71 -2.01 4.71
C THR A 779 -25.50 -2.80 4.25
N ASP A 780 -24.52 -2.10 3.67
CA ASP A 780 -23.30 -2.72 3.18
C ASP A 780 -22.30 -2.91 4.35
N PRO A 781 -21.83 -4.13 4.64
CA PRO A 781 -20.84 -4.36 5.70
C PRO A 781 -19.46 -3.76 5.38
N LEU A 782 -19.17 -3.49 4.09
CA LEU A 782 -17.94 -2.88 3.60
C LEU A 782 -18.25 -1.73 2.65
N PRO A 783 -18.83 -0.61 3.12
CA PRO A 783 -19.30 0.46 2.26
C PRO A 783 -18.16 1.27 1.65
N PHE A 784 -18.38 1.78 0.45
CA PHE A 784 -17.66 2.96 -0.01
C PHE A 784 -18.16 4.15 0.82
N ILE A 785 -17.26 4.85 1.52
CA ILE A 785 -17.63 5.89 2.51
C ILE A 785 -17.91 7.26 1.91
N SER A 786 -17.50 7.51 0.68
CA SER A 786 -17.68 8.78 -0.05
C SER A 786 -17.53 8.57 -1.53
N GLY A 787 -17.93 9.54 -2.33
CA GLY A 787 -17.74 9.55 -3.78
C GLY A 787 -18.74 10.44 -4.49
N ARG A 788 -18.58 10.52 -5.81
CA ARG A 788 -19.40 11.33 -6.70
C ARG A 788 -20.75 10.69 -6.99
N ALA A 789 -21.65 11.50 -7.53
CA ALA A 789 -22.90 11.04 -8.11
C ALA A 789 -22.91 11.18 -9.64
N GLY A 790 -23.80 10.45 -10.29
CA GLY A 790 -23.99 10.49 -11.73
C GLY A 790 -25.07 9.55 -12.22
N VAL A 791 -25.02 9.23 -13.50
CA VAL A 791 -25.97 8.35 -14.20
C VAL A 791 -25.26 7.29 -15.03
N ARG A 792 -25.93 6.17 -15.27
CA ARG A 792 -25.41 5.05 -16.06
C ARG A 792 -26.50 4.45 -16.95
N SER A 793 -26.14 4.04 -18.15
CA SER A 793 -26.94 3.16 -19.01
C SER A 793 -26.12 1.97 -19.50
N HIS A 794 -26.76 0.82 -19.69
CA HIS A 794 -26.15 -0.41 -20.17
C HIS A 794 -27.06 -1.07 -21.20
N ASN A 795 -26.57 -1.30 -22.41
CA ASN A 795 -27.36 -1.88 -23.50
C ASN A 795 -28.73 -1.20 -23.67
N CYS A 796 -28.80 0.10 -23.46
CA CYS A 796 -30.01 0.89 -23.68
C CYS A 796 -29.68 2.34 -24.05
N ILE A 797 -30.65 3.04 -24.64
CA ILE A 797 -30.59 4.48 -24.81
C ILE A 797 -31.52 5.09 -23.77
N ALA A 798 -31.00 5.94 -22.90
CA ALA A 798 -31.74 6.59 -21.84
C ALA A 798 -31.65 8.11 -21.94
N LEU A 799 -32.73 8.74 -21.54
CA LEU A 799 -32.88 10.19 -21.35
C LEU A 799 -32.92 10.42 -19.84
N PHE A 800 -32.08 11.34 -19.37
CA PHE A 800 -31.99 11.74 -17.97
C PHE A 800 -32.43 13.20 -17.82
N ASP A 801 -33.17 13.49 -16.77
CA ASP A 801 -33.74 14.81 -16.52
C ASP A 801 -33.83 15.09 -15.02
N ASN A 802 -33.97 16.35 -14.63
CA ASN A 802 -34.19 16.76 -13.22
C ASN A 802 -33.17 16.11 -12.25
N PHE A 803 -31.90 16.07 -12.66
CA PHE A 803 -30.86 15.49 -11.81
C PHE A 803 -30.61 16.40 -10.61
N LYS A 804 -30.61 15.79 -9.42
CA LYS A 804 -30.31 16.49 -8.16
C LYS A 804 -29.41 15.65 -7.29
N TRP A 805 -28.35 16.28 -6.75
CA TRP A 805 -27.41 15.71 -5.82
C TRP A 805 -27.25 16.66 -4.63
N ALA A 806 -27.68 16.26 -3.44
CA ALA A 806 -27.76 17.12 -2.28
C ALA A 806 -27.27 16.44 -1.01
N PRO A 807 -26.56 17.13 -0.10
CA PRO A 807 -26.26 16.60 1.20
C PRO A 807 -27.56 16.23 1.93
N ILE A 808 -27.54 15.16 2.72
CA ILE A 808 -28.62 14.88 3.64
C ILE A 808 -28.58 16.02 4.67
N THR A 809 -29.58 16.88 4.64
CA THR A 809 -29.91 17.63 5.82
C THR A 809 -30.43 16.63 6.83
N VAL A 810 -29.62 16.27 7.81
CA VAL A 810 -30.12 15.61 9.01
C VAL A 810 -31.17 16.60 9.56
N SER A 811 -32.42 16.37 9.25
CA SER A 811 -33.47 16.93 10.04
C SER A 811 -33.27 16.29 11.42
N SER A 812 -32.49 16.93 12.29
CA SER A 812 -32.71 16.76 13.70
C SER A 812 -34.22 16.87 13.79
N GLY A 813 -34.96 15.88 14.29
CA GLY A 813 -36.43 15.95 14.34
C GLY A 813 -36.99 17.10 15.18
N ILE A 814 -36.30 18.21 15.16
CA ILE A 814 -36.58 19.49 15.82
C ILE A 814 -36.40 20.56 14.74
N GLU A 815 -37.51 21.08 14.25
CA GLU A 815 -37.50 22.24 13.34
C GLU A 815 -36.81 23.44 14.01
N GLY A 816 -35.80 24.02 13.30
CA GLY A 816 -35.14 25.22 13.75
C GLY A 816 -36.01 26.44 13.45
N VAL A 817 -36.41 27.16 14.48
CA VAL A 817 -37.10 28.45 14.30
C VAL A 817 -36.12 29.59 14.49
N CYS A 818 -35.99 30.40 13.44
CA CYS A 818 -35.32 31.69 13.50
C CYS A 818 -36.40 32.79 13.74
N GLY A 819 -36.40 33.40 14.88
CA GLY A 819 -37.32 34.48 15.20
C GLY A 819 -36.57 35.74 15.64
N ASN A 820 -37.16 36.91 15.37
CA ASN A 820 -36.59 38.18 15.74
C ASN A 820 -36.91 38.61 17.18
N GLY A 821 -37.58 37.74 17.97
CA GLY A 821 -37.95 38.04 19.37
C GLY A 821 -38.11 36.77 20.19
N ALA A 822 -37.94 36.90 21.54
CA ALA A 822 -38.09 35.78 22.46
C ALA A 822 -39.48 35.15 22.45
N ALA A 823 -40.53 35.91 22.09
CA ALA A 823 -41.91 35.41 22.01
C ALA A 823 -42.07 34.44 20.85
N ASP A 824 -41.56 34.73 19.65
CA ASP A 824 -41.61 33.87 18.46
C ASP A 824 -40.83 32.57 18.65
N LEU A 825 -39.66 32.67 19.30
CA LEU A 825 -38.79 31.53 19.57
C LEU A 825 -39.38 30.61 20.67
N ALA A 826 -40.15 31.16 21.60
CA ALA A 826 -40.84 30.42 22.68
C ALA A 826 -42.14 29.78 22.23
N ASP A 827 -42.62 30.05 21.01
CA ASP A 827 -43.87 29.51 20.49
C ASP A 827 -43.85 27.97 20.50
N GLY A 828 -44.96 27.40 20.95
CA GLY A 828 -45.13 25.99 21.10
C GLY A 828 -44.74 25.41 22.47
N PHE A 829 -44.10 26.17 23.39
CA PHE A 829 -43.93 25.79 24.79
C PHE A 829 -45.04 26.35 25.68
N ASP A 830 -45.44 25.57 26.69
CA ASP A 830 -46.39 26.08 27.70
C ASP A 830 -45.74 27.23 28.52
N SER A 831 -46.41 28.35 28.57
CA SER A 831 -45.92 29.56 29.25
C SER A 831 -45.70 29.42 30.76
N GLN A 832 -46.24 28.34 31.35
CA GLN A 832 -46.12 28.02 32.78
C GLN A 832 -45.22 26.82 33.04
N SER A 833 -44.66 26.18 32.00
CA SER A 833 -43.80 24.99 32.16
C SER A 833 -42.33 25.28 32.15
N PRO A 834 -41.53 24.72 33.08
CA PRO A 834 -40.10 24.86 33.09
C PRO A 834 -39.46 24.29 31.80
N VAL A 835 -38.53 25.07 31.23
CA VAL A 835 -37.78 24.72 30.02
C VAL A 835 -36.29 24.79 30.32
N THR A 836 -35.55 23.84 29.78
CA THR A 836 -34.08 23.78 29.87
C THR A 836 -33.46 23.96 28.51
N ALA A 837 -32.38 24.75 28.42
CA ALA A 837 -31.57 24.92 27.21
C ALA A 837 -30.32 24.02 27.25
N TYR A 838 -30.03 23.43 26.12
CA TYR A 838 -28.86 22.59 25.89
C TYR A 838 -28.09 23.11 24.69
N THR A 839 -26.75 22.93 24.68
CA THR A 839 -25.95 23.07 23.48
C THR A 839 -26.33 21.99 22.47
N LEU A 840 -25.88 22.09 21.21
CA LEU A 840 -26.05 21.01 20.22
C LEU A 840 -25.34 19.71 20.62
N SER A 841 -24.32 19.79 21.47
CA SER A 841 -23.63 18.64 22.05
C SER A 841 -24.35 18.00 23.25
N GLY A 842 -25.54 18.52 23.62
CA GLY A 842 -26.33 17.97 24.71
C GLY A 842 -25.96 18.49 26.11
N GLN A 843 -24.98 19.39 26.22
CA GLN A 843 -24.60 19.99 27.50
C GLN A 843 -25.69 20.98 27.97
N LYS A 844 -26.16 20.82 29.23
CA LYS A 844 -27.13 21.76 29.82
C LYS A 844 -26.48 23.15 30.02
N VAL A 845 -27.10 24.18 29.45
CA VAL A 845 -26.68 25.56 29.57
C VAL A 845 -27.36 26.27 30.73
N CYS A 846 -28.67 26.34 30.73
CA CYS A 846 -29.49 26.91 31.80
C CYS A 846 -30.89 26.37 31.74
N ALA A 847 -31.69 26.69 32.76
CA ALA A 847 -33.11 26.39 32.80
C ALA A 847 -33.90 27.59 33.40
N ASP A 848 -35.15 27.74 33.01
CA ASP A 848 -36.06 28.72 33.57
C ASP A 848 -37.47 28.16 33.70
N ARG A 849 -38.34 28.87 34.41
CA ARG A 849 -39.72 28.49 34.65
C ARG A 849 -40.61 28.53 33.40
N ASN A 850 -40.16 29.22 32.33
CA ASN A 850 -40.78 29.13 31.01
C ASN A 850 -39.79 29.50 29.89
N ALA A 851 -40.14 29.23 28.63
CA ALA A 851 -39.27 29.39 27.47
C ALA A 851 -38.91 30.87 27.21
N THR A 852 -39.83 31.84 27.35
CA THR A 852 -39.56 33.25 27.11
C THR A 852 -38.52 33.82 28.07
N LEU A 853 -38.59 33.49 29.34
CA LEU A 853 -37.62 33.92 30.34
C LEU A 853 -36.26 33.26 30.12
N LEU A 854 -36.26 32.01 29.68
CA LEU A 854 -35.05 31.27 29.35
C LEU A 854 -34.31 31.90 28.15
N LEU A 855 -35.03 32.20 27.07
CA LEU A 855 -34.47 32.78 25.86
C LEU A 855 -33.79 34.15 26.11
N ASN A 856 -34.36 34.98 27.03
CA ASN A 856 -33.76 36.25 27.41
C ASN A 856 -32.45 36.14 28.20
N LYS A 857 -32.06 34.93 28.63
CA LYS A 857 -30.83 34.63 29.36
C LYS A 857 -29.76 33.99 28.49
N LEU A 858 -30.14 33.54 27.29
CA LEU A 858 -29.19 32.88 26.38
C LEU A 858 -28.36 33.88 25.58
N LEU A 859 -27.10 33.64 25.47
CA LEU A 859 -26.22 34.41 24.61
C LEU A 859 -26.46 34.03 23.14
N LYS A 860 -25.91 34.84 22.23
CA LYS A 860 -25.93 34.54 20.79
C LYS A 860 -25.41 33.14 20.51
N GLY A 861 -26.18 32.32 19.80
CA GLY A 861 -25.83 30.92 19.54
C GLY A 861 -27.02 30.03 19.15
N ILE A 862 -26.74 28.75 18.98
CA ILE A 862 -27.73 27.72 18.64
C ILE A 862 -27.95 26.81 19.86
N TYR A 863 -29.21 26.64 20.24
CA TYR A 863 -29.60 25.86 21.42
C TYR A 863 -30.74 24.89 21.12
N VAL A 864 -30.85 23.84 21.91
CA VAL A 864 -32.04 22.98 21.97
C VAL A 864 -32.77 23.29 23.28
N LEU A 865 -33.99 23.80 23.18
CA LEU A 865 -34.88 23.97 24.33
C LEU A 865 -35.67 22.69 24.56
N LYS A 866 -35.79 22.24 25.80
CA LYS A 866 -36.59 21.04 26.17
C LYS A 866 -37.42 21.31 27.39
N ASP A 867 -38.72 20.95 27.32
CA ASP A 867 -39.63 21.02 28.47
C ASP A 867 -39.65 19.71 29.30
N LYS A 868 -40.35 19.72 30.43
CA LYS A 868 -40.50 18.58 31.33
C LYS A 868 -41.21 17.38 30.70
N ASN A 869 -42.00 17.60 29.63
CA ASN A 869 -42.74 16.56 28.92
C ASN A 869 -41.93 15.94 27.76
N GLY A 870 -40.70 16.39 27.59
CA GLY A 870 -39.80 15.90 26.52
C GLY A 870 -39.98 16.62 25.19
N LYS A 871 -40.88 17.61 25.04
CA LYS A 871 -41.00 18.43 23.85
C LYS A 871 -39.72 19.24 23.67
N ALA A 872 -39.11 19.17 22.49
CA ALA A 872 -37.87 19.85 22.21
C ALA A 872 -37.98 20.69 20.93
N LYS A 873 -37.23 21.85 20.90
CA LYS A 873 -37.21 22.78 19.77
C LYS A 873 -35.79 23.38 19.66
N LYS A 874 -35.24 23.39 18.45
CA LYS A 874 -34.01 24.08 18.17
C LYS A 874 -34.27 25.56 17.92
N VAL A 875 -33.53 26.43 18.60
CA VAL A 875 -33.64 27.91 18.46
C VAL A 875 -32.27 28.51 18.11
N ILE A 876 -32.30 29.60 17.36
CA ILE A 876 -31.13 30.40 17.01
C ILE A 876 -31.30 31.77 17.62
N ILE A 877 -30.39 32.14 18.50
CA ILE A 877 -30.32 33.48 19.14
C ILE A 877 -29.31 34.28 18.34
N ASN A 878 -29.77 35.35 17.69
CA ASN A 878 -28.99 36.20 16.81
C ASN A 878 -28.24 37.34 17.55
#